data_8e35bb2d096cee260054657d27b29c10
#
_entry.id   8e35bb2d096cee260054657d27b29c10
#
_cell.length_a   1.000
_cell.length_b   1.000
_cell.length_c   1.000
_cell.angle_alpha   90.00
_cell.angle_beta   90.00
_cell.angle_gamma   90.00
#
_symmetry.space_group_name_H-M   'P 1'
#
loop_
_entity.id
_entity.type
_entity.pdbx_description
1 polymer ?
#
loop_
_entity_poly.entity_id
_entity_poly.type
_entity_poly.pdbx_seq_one_letter_code
_entity_poly.pdbx_strand_id
1 'polypeptide(L)'
;ASDPELLQDGSPQSVIMTATGLQFGNNFTDPANGCINAPCATLSNTLPQTGVQGLSTDFNWQTTCDHLPAGATQTQYSFTFHLSDDYCSVPGANSFTANITLLAPPSVPSPDIRCADVAPNGDVTLSWNPSTDPQSIFDRYEIYNSGTLIATLPFIGTNSFTHVGADAHLGIRSYHIVTYSDCGGIRTTYSDTISTMFLQVNNPANGTAQLVWNPLRNPSLPSAAAVYEIYREFPLGTWTLINTVPVTQHFYSDTITVCDDSLNYRIEISDALGCHSTSSIDGKTFQDQIAPYIPVITSVTVDTTSGMANINWEVNAAGDTQGYIILQNQGGNWIIIDTVYGVNNTNYEYALSLAGLTSEYYGIAAFDSCFSGNPPTANTSAMGTFHSSIFLTTSLNICAQRVTLNWNPYINWTGGVANYEIYASENGGAFQLIGTTSTTNFVHQNVNRLSTYCYLVIAYENGTTERSLSNRACRFIAQPSQPAWNYLQTATVSGNNVEVRCFTDLSATVLGYRIERTTDLSLPFDPIGTMVPSGNPVSFFDYSVDVGSSSYYYRAIAIDSCGQNALVSNNGKTILLTIDANSLRGIVTLQWNAYQGWDGFVTEYRIYRSINGVFDPAPIATVLPGLLFYEDDVSMFLGSDGEICYYVEAVESLNSFGITETSISNLACAVVEPIVWVPNAFMVGGINEIFIPVISFADYSNYQLRIFDRWGQIVFETTDRAQGWDGKINNQLGREGVYVWVLEFADGSGQLFEKKGFVTLLKAPK
;
A
#
# COMPACT_ATOMS: atom_id res chain seq x y z
N ALA A 1 -35.72 -76.11 -69.81
CA ALA A 1 -36.40 -77.41 -69.58
C ALA A 1 -35.48 -78.53 -70.06
N SER A 2 -35.53 -79.63 -69.42
CA SER A 2 -34.78 -80.87 -69.77
C SER A 2 -35.67 -82.06 -69.60
N ASP A 3 -35.49 -82.99 -70.47
CA ASP A 3 -36.15 -84.29 -70.38
C ASP A 3 -35.08 -85.35 -70.63
N PRO A 4 -34.67 -86.09 -69.67
CA PRO A 4 -33.64 -87.12 -69.82
C PRO A 4 -34.15 -88.48 -70.32
N GLU A 5 -35.45 -88.64 -70.57
CA GLU A 5 -36.04 -89.87 -71.06
C GLU A 5 -35.69 -90.15 -72.52
N LEU A 6 -35.73 -91.44 -72.90
CA LEU A 6 -35.42 -91.89 -74.27
C LEU A 6 -36.68 -92.44 -74.91
N LEU A 7 -36.83 -92.34 -76.26
CA LEU A 7 -37.86 -92.99 -77.04
C LEU A 7 -37.66 -94.52 -77.00
N GLN A 8 -38.71 -95.24 -77.37
CA GLN A 8 -38.70 -96.71 -77.33
C GLN A 8 -37.56 -97.38 -78.20
N ASP A 9 -37.06 -96.65 -79.15
CA ASP A 9 -35.95 -97.05 -79.97
C ASP A 9 -34.55 -96.68 -79.41
N GLY A 10 -34.53 -96.00 -78.19
CA GLY A 10 -33.33 -95.57 -77.54
C GLY A 10 -32.78 -94.25 -78.03
N SER A 11 -33.40 -93.55 -78.92
CA SER A 11 -33.06 -92.16 -79.31
C SER A 11 -33.52 -91.18 -78.28
N PRO A 12 -32.80 -90.04 -78.14
CA PRO A 12 -33.15 -88.96 -77.21
C PRO A 12 -34.47 -88.29 -77.62
N GLN A 13 -35.33 -87.93 -76.67
CA GLN A 13 -36.60 -87.25 -76.92
C GLN A 13 -36.36 -85.81 -77.36
N SER A 14 -37.26 -85.28 -78.17
CA SER A 14 -37.34 -83.85 -78.53
C SER A 14 -38.35 -83.15 -77.68
N VAL A 15 -37.96 -82.09 -77.03
CA VAL A 15 -38.84 -81.22 -76.26
C VAL A 15 -39.27 -80.02 -77.13
N ILE A 16 -40.57 -79.78 -77.21
CA ILE A 16 -41.15 -78.64 -77.94
C ILE A 16 -41.71 -77.63 -76.92
N MET A 17 -41.30 -76.42 -77.02
CA MET A 17 -41.77 -75.27 -76.22
C MET A 17 -42.68 -74.39 -77.04
N THR A 18 -43.79 -74.03 -76.48
CA THR A 18 -44.68 -72.93 -76.96
C THR A 18 -44.91 -72.00 -75.77
N ALA A 19 -45.32 -70.78 -76.04
CA ALA A 19 -45.68 -69.86 -74.95
C ALA A 19 -46.97 -69.08 -75.37
N THR A 20 -47.64 -68.60 -74.32
CA THR A 20 -48.81 -67.75 -74.44
C THR A 20 -48.70 -66.59 -73.42
N GLY A 21 -49.12 -65.45 -73.76
CA GLY A 21 -49.16 -64.26 -72.91
C GLY A 21 -49.53 -63.06 -73.75
N LEU A 22 -50.41 -62.23 -73.24
CA LEU A 22 -50.92 -61.06 -74.00
C LEU A 22 -49.84 -60.02 -74.24
N GLN A 23 -48.75 -60.12 -73.53
CA GLN A 23 -47.63 -59.16 -73.63
C GLN A 23 -46.45 -59.67 -74.43
N PHE A 24 -46.52 -60.86 -75.04
CA PHE A 24 -45.47 -61.27 -76.00
C PHE A 24 -45.63 -60.60 -77.31
N GLY A 25 -44.48 -60.23 -77.89
CA GLY A 25 -44.39 -59.68 -79.25
C GLY A 25 -44.56 -60.71 -80.34
N ASN A 26 -44.74 -60.26 -81.59
CA ASN A 26 -44.86 -61.12 -82.78
C ASN A 26 -43.65 -62.10 -82.85
N ASN A 27 -43.96 -63.36 -83.16
CA ASN A 27 -42.93 -64.40 -83.19
C ASN A 27 -42.12 -64.57 -81.92
N PHE A 28 -42.60 -63.93 -80.80
CA PHE A 28 -41.99 -63.92 -79.50
C PHE A 28 -40.65 -63.22 -79.43
N THR A 29 -40.10 -62.63 -80.44
CA THR A 29 -38.78 -61.95 -80.57
C THR A 29 -38.90 -60.47 -80.94
N ASP A 30 -40.09 -59.98 -81.28
CA ASP A 30 -40.28 -58.59 -81.66
C ASP A 30 -40.70 -57.73 -80.43
N PRO A 31 -39.85 -56.84 -79.98
CA PRO A 31 -40.21 -55.94 -78.87
C PRO A 31 -41.15 -54.81 -79.27
N ALA A 32 -41.37 -54.58 -80.57
CA ALA A 32 -42.15 -53.44 -81.09
C ALA A 32 -43.64 -53.75 -81.34
N ASN A 33 -43.96 -54.98 -81.72
CA ASN A 33 -45.33 -55.32 -82.22
C ASN A 33 -45.80 -56.67 -81.67
N GLY A 34 -47.10 -56.81 -81.56
CA GLY A 34 -47.80 -58.09 -81.26
C GLY A 34 -48.32 -58.25 -79.85
N CYS A 35 -47.96 -57.46 -78.93
CA CYS A 35 -48.45 -57.40 -77.59
C CYS A 35 -49.53 -56.32 -77.37
N ILE A 36 -50.09 -56.25 -76.17
CA ILE A 36 -51.13 -55.26 -75.84
C ILE A 36 -50.44 -53.85 -75.74
N ASN A 37 -49.30 -53.78 -75.04
CA ASN A 37 -48.58 -52.54 -74.78
C ASN A 37 -47.08 -52.76 -75.13
N ALA A 38 -46.59 -52.01 -76.04
CA ALA A 38 -45.09 -51.99 -76.36
C ALA A 38 -44.30 -51.17 -75.35
N PRO A 39 -43.09 -51.55 -75.11
CA PRO A 39 -42.30 -52.66 -75.66
C PRO A 39 -42.77 -54.02 -75.18
N CYS A 40 -42.88 -54.98 -76.07
CA CYS A 40 -43.36 -56.35 -75.78
C CYS A 40 -42.26 -57.15 -75.05
N ALA A 41 -42.72 -58.11 -74.30
CA ALA A 41 -41.86 -59.17 -73.76
C ALA A 41 -41.36 -60.07 -74.92
N THR A 42 -40.12 -60.43 -74.88
CA THR A 42 -39.46 -61.23 -75.95
C THR A 42 -38.76 -62.41 -75.34
N LEU A 43 -38.55 -63.39 -76.25
CA LEU A 43 -37.73 -64.55 -75.96
C LEU A 43 -36.49 -64.45 -76.87
N SER A 44 -35.40 -65.14 -76.50
CA SER A 44 -34.17 -65.18 -77.29
C SER A 44 -34.37 -66.01 -78.60
N ASN A 45 -35.49 -66.82 -78.68
CA ASN A 45 -35.78 -67.67 -79.81
C ASN A 45 -37.24 -67.54 -80.29
N THR A 46 -37.49 -67.75 -81.55
CA THR A 46 -38.87 -67.83 -82.08
C THR A 46 -39.53 -69.12 -81.58
N LEU A 47 -40.88 -69.10 -81.38
CA LEU A 47 -41.62 -70.24 -80.93
C LEU A 47 -42.52 -70.77 -82.09
N PRO A 48 -42.82 -72.09 -82.22
CA PRO A 48 -42.37 -73.12 -81.25
C PRO A 48 -40.92 -73.41 -81.43
N GLN A 49 -40.18 -73.64 -80.30
CA GLN A 49 -38.77 -74.04 -80.25
C GLN A 49 -38.70 -75.55 -79.96
N THR A 50 -37.81 -76.23 -80.68
CA THR A 50 -37.58 -77.65 -80.43
C THR A 50 -36.13 -77.85 -80.03
N GLY A 51 -35.89 -78.69 -79.02
CA GLY A 51 -34.57 -79.06 -78.53
C GLY A 51 -34.53 -80.55 -78.17
N VAL A 52 -33.31 -81.16 -78.39
CA VAL A 52 -33.09 -82.57 -78.04
C VAL A 52 -32.66 -82.69 -76.58
N GLN A 53 -33.48 -83.47 -75.81
CA GLN A 53 -33.31 -83.65 -74.38
C GLN A 53 -33.39 -82.38 -73.53
N GLY A 54 -33.76 -81.26 -74.10
CA GLY A 54 -33.95 -80.05 -73.37
C GLY A 54 -33.78 -78.83 -74.25
N LEU A 55 -34.29 -77.76 -73.75
CA LEU A 55 -34.18 -76.42 -74.38
C LEU A 55 -34.14 -75.28 -73.37
N SER A 56 -33.60 -74.19 -73.74
CA SER A 56 -33.60 -72.95 -72.94
C SER A 56 -33.88 -71.74 -73.80
N THR A 57 -34.55 -70.79 -73.25
CA THR A 57 -34.75 -69.45 -73.86
C THR A 57 -34.66 -68.40 -72.77
N ASP A 58 -34.09 -67.25 -73.13
CA ASP A 58 -34.05 -66.09 -72.23
C ASP A 58 -35.34 -65.26 -72.42
N PHE A 59 -35.93 -64.89 -71.33
CA PHE A 59 -37.09 -63.99 -71.31
C PHE A 59 -36.57 -62.57 -71.05
N ASN A 60 -36.89 -61.66 -71.91
CA ASN A 60 -36.55 -60.28 -71.76
C ASN A 60 -37.76 -59.37 -71.92
N TRP A 61 -37.93 -58.45 -71.03
CA TRP A 61 -39.07 -57.54 -71.13
C TRP A 61 -38.65 -56.19 -70.54
N GLN A 62 -38.58 -55.17 -71.42
CA GLN A 62 -38.37 -53.79 -71.00
C GLN A 62 -39.70 -53.13 -70.74
N THR A 63 -39.99 -52.82 -69.48
CA THR A 63 -41.23 -52.22 -69.05
C THR A 63 -41.19 -50.70 -69.13
N THR A 64 -42.30 -50.08 -69.54
CA THR A 64 -42.52 -48.63 -69.60
C THR A 64 -43.82 -48.26 -68.86
N CYS A 65 -44.10 -46.98 -68.75
CA CYS A 65 -45.36 -46.49 -68.18
C CYS A 65 -46.63 -47.04 -68.84
N ASP A 66 -46.60 -47.33 -70.14
CA ASP A 66 -47.71 -47.87 -70.89
C ASP A 66 -48.13 -49.27 -70.38
N HIS A 67 -47.28 -49.92 -69.64
CA HIS A 67 -47.63 -51.24 -69.04
C HIS A 67 -48.34 -51.09 -67.71
N LEU A 68 -48.51 -49.88 -67.17
CA LEU A 68 -49.20 -49.62 -65.91
C LEU A 68 -50.47 -48.80 -66.23
N PRO A 69 -51.70 -49.32 -65.90
CA PRO A 69 -52.86 -48.48 -66.02
C PRO A 69 -52.74 -47.19 -65.22
N ALA A 70 -53.25 -46.08 -65.77
CA ALA A 70 -53.18 -44.78 -65.11
C ALA A 70 -53.75 -44.87 -63.68
N GLY A 71 -52.95 -44.50 -62.68
CA GLY A 71 -53.27 -44.51 -61.24
C GLY A 71 -53.14 -45.88 -60.57
N ALA A 72 -52.76 -46.93 -61.29
CA ALA A 72 -52.53 -48.22 -60.64
C ALA A 72 -51.20 -48.24 -59.85
N THR A 73 -51.24 -48.82 -58.66
CA THR A 73 -50.03 -49.01 -57.84
C THR A 73 -49.25 -50.25 -58.27
N GLN A 74 -49.94 -51.20 -58.95
CA GLN A 74 -49.35 -52.38 -59.50
C GLN A 74 -50.27 -52.99 -60.60
N THR A 75 -49.67 -53.74 -61.49
CA THR A 75 -50.40 -54.58 -62.44
C THR A 75 -49.67 -55.91 -62.63
N GLN A 76 -50.42 -56.99 -62.96
CA GLN A 76 -49.86 -58.33 -63.09
C GLN A 76 -49.98 -58.81 -64.50
N TYR A 77 -48.91 -59.33 -65.06
CA TYR A 77 -48.86 -59.98 -66.35
C TYR A 77 -48.50 -61.44 -66.20
N SER A 78 -49.22 -62.34 -66.91
CA SER A 78 -48.96 -63.74 -66.84
C SER A 78 -48.44 -64.27 -68.16
N PHE A 79 -47.34 -65.01 -68.10
CA PHE A 79 -46.66 -65.62 -69.20
C PHE A 79 -46.66 -67.12 -68.98
N THR A 80 -47.35 -67.90 -69.88
CA THR A 80 -47.46 -69.34 -69.75
C THR A 80 -46.60 -70.00 -70.78
N PHE A 81 -45.78 -70.87 -70.37
CA PHE A 81 -44.91 -71.70 -71.22
C PHE A 81 -45.41 -73.12 -71.17
N HIS A 82 -45.63 -73.70 -72.37
CA HIS A 82 -46.11 -75.09 -72.56
C HIS A 82 -44.93 -75.90 -73.14
N LEU A 83 -44.67 -76.97 -72.56
CA LEU A 83 -43.65 -77.92 -72.95
C LEU A 83 -44.36 -79.26 -73.30
N SER A 84 -44.00 -79.83 -74.44
CA SER A 84 -44.39 -81.17 -74.80
C SER A 84 -43.23 -81.96 -75.38
N ASP A 85 -43.18 -83.20 -75.16
CA ASP A 85 -42.22 -84.12 -75.74
C ASP A 85 -42.83 -84.83 -76.95
N ASP A 86 -42.00 -85.63 -77.71
CA ASP A 86 -42.40 -86.43 -78.83
C ASP A 86 -42.54 -87.90 -78.47
N TYR A 87 -42.81 -88.24 -77.25
CA TYR A 87 -43.02 -89.62 -76.81
C TYR A 87 -44.19 -90.30 -77.56
N CYS A 88 -43.92 -91.44 -78.15
CA CYS A 88 -44.91 -92.12 -79.00
C CYS A 88 -45.84 -92.99 -78.19
N SER A 89 -47.07 -92.74 -78.22
CA SER A 89 -48.45 -93.15 -77.88
C SER A 89 -49.18 -92.06 -77.10
N VAL A 90 -48.56 -91.29 -76.23
CA VAL A 90 -49.11 -90.08 -75.58
C VAL A 90 -47.98 -89.15 -75.19
N PRO A 91 -47.76 -87.96 -75.85
CA PRO A 91 -46.79 -87.02 -75.47
C PRO A 91 -46.92 -86.52 -74.05
N GLY A 92 -45.79 -86.45 -73.31
CA GLY A 92 -45.79 -85.77 -72.04
C GLY A 92 -46.01 -84.27 -72.25
N ALA A 93 -46.79 -83.68 -71.38
CA ALA A 93 -47.00 -82.24 -71.46
C ALA A 93 -46.92 -81.59 -70.06
N ASN A 94 -46.20 -80.44 -69.94
CA ASN A 94 -46.15 -79.70 -68.74
C ASN A 94 -46.29 -78.17 -69.07
N SER A 95 -46.82 -77.42 -68.09
CA SER A 95 -47.01 -75.98 -68.27
C SER A 95 -46.50 -75.24 -67.06
N PHE A 96 -45.80 -74.19 -67.31
CA PHE A 96 -45.29 -73.29 -66.29
C PHE A 96 -45.81 -71.89 -66.59
N THR A 97 -46.38 -71.21 -65.56
CA THR A 97 -46.86 -69.79 -65.70
C THR A 97 -45.99 -68.93 -64.83
N ALA A 98 -45.38 -68.00 -65.42
CA ALA A 98 -44.65 -66.90 -64.73
C ALA A 98 -45.57 -65.68 -64.62
N ASN A 99 -45.82 -65.29 -63.37
CA ASN A 99 -46.55 -64.08 -63.08
C ASN A 99 -45.60 -62.98 -62.73
N ILE A 100 -45.58 -61.91 -63.52
CA ILE A 100 -44.75 -60.75 -63.26
C ILE A 100 -45.62 -59.58 -62.83
N THR A 101 -45.39 -59.09 -61.61
CA THR A 101 -46.05 -57.93 -61.03
C THR A 101 -45.18 -56.69 -61.27
N LEU A 102 -45.68 -55.77 -62.05
CA LEU A 102 -45.10 -54.45 -62.18
C LEU A 102 -45.59 -53.57 -61.06
N LEU A 103 -44.68 -52.94 -60.35
CA LEU A 103 -45.00 -51.95 -59.32
C LEU A 103 -44.85 -50.57 -59.91
N ALA A 104 -45.70 -49.66 -59.49
CA ALA A 104 -45.45 -48.25 -59.85
C ALA A 104 -44.14 -47.75 -59.25
N PRO A 105 -43.36 -47.01 -60.01
CA PRO A 105 -42.16 -46.45 -59.49
C PRO A 105 -42.39 -45.51 -58.31
N PRO A 106 -41.48 -45.41 -57.33
CA PRO A 106 -41.63 -44.46 -56.23
C PRO A 106 -41.75 -43.03 -56.73
N SER A 107 -42.64 -42.23 -56.11
CA SER A 107 -42.84 -40.84 -56.50
C SER A 107 -41.51 -40.04 -56.29
N VAL A 108 -41.24 -39.08 -57.17
CA VAL A 108 -40.12 -38.18 -57.02
C VAL A 108 -40.32 -37.30 -55.78
N PRO A 109 -39.42 -37.32 -54.82
CA PRO A 109 -39.55 -36.47 -53.61
C PRO A 109 -39.54 -35.00 -53.98
N SER A 110 -40.32 -34.18 -53.32
CA SER A 110 -40.25 -32.74 -53.48
C SER A 110 -38.97 -32.20 -52.81
N PRO A 111 -38.28 -31.26 -53.47
CA PRO A 111 -37.05 -30.67 -52.89
C PRO A 111 -37.42 -29.77 -51.72
N ASP A 112 -36.63 -29.80 -50.67
CA ASP A 112 -36.73 -28.79 -49.63
C ASP A 112 -36.23 -27.45 -50.11
N ILE A 113 -37.05 -26.40 -49.95
CA ILE A 113 -36.63 -25.04 -50.22
C ILE A 113 -35.63 -24.64 -49.14
N ARG A 114 -34.38 -24.30 -49.53
CA ARG A 114 -33.29 -24.02 -48.60
C ARG A 114 -33.24 -22.56 -48.20
N CYS A 115 -33.51 -21.65 -49.16
CA CYS A 115 -33.41 -20.22 -48.91
C CYS A 115 -34.61 -19.49 -49.49
N ALA A 116 -34.95 -18.39 -48.82
CA ALA A 116 -35.86 -17.37 -49.34
C ALA A 116 -35.22 -16.01 -49.11
N ASP A 117 -34.63 -15.50 -50.17
CA ASP A 117 -33.89 -14.24 -50.13
C ASP A 117 -34.83 -13.09 -50.55
N VAL A 118 -34.93 -12.05 -49.66
CA VAL A 118 -35.78 -10.89 -49.92
C VAL A 118 -34.98 -9.75 -50.47
N ALA A 119 -35.26 -9.37 -51.68
CA ALA A 119 -34.63 -8.19 -52.30
C ALA A 119 -35.20 -6.88 -51.72
N PRO A 120 -34.47 -5.75 -51.80
CA PRO A 120 -34.94 -4.45 -51.28
C PRO A 120 -36.27 -3.98 -51.86
N ASN A 121 -36.62 -4.38 -53.09
CA ASN A 121 -37.90 -4.09 -53.73
C ASN A 121 -39.05 -5.04 -53.29
N GLY A 122 -38.77 -6.01 -52.41
CA GLY A 122 -39.76 -6.98 -51.94
C GLY A 122 -39.90 -8.22 -52.79
N ASP A 123 -39.16 -8.41 -53.87
CA ASP A 123 -39.10 -9.66 -54.64
C ASP A 123 -38.46 -10.75 -53.80
N VAL A 124 -38.89 -12.02 -54.03
CA VAL A 124 -38.37 -13.16 -53.27
C VAL A 124 -37.70 -14.16 -54.19
N THR A 125 -36.43 -14.48 -53.94
CA THR A 125 -35.75 -15.56 -54.65
C THR A 125 -35.70 -16.80 -53.78
N LEU A 126 -36.36 -17.86 -54.23
CA LEU A 126 -36.33 -19.19 -53.61
C LEU A 126 -35.20 -20.02 -54.20
N SER A 127 -34.50 -20.79 -53.40
CA SER A 127 -33.43 -21.68 -53.86
C SER A 127 -33.54 -23.04 -53.20
N TRP A 128 -33.29 -24.10 -53.97
CA TRP A 128 -33.35 -25.49 -53.50
C TRP A 128 -32.37 -26.38 -54.26
N ASN A 129 -32.11 -27.57 -53.78
CA ASN A 129 -31.39 -28.59 -54.54
C ASN A 129 -32.42 -29.40 -55.37
N PRO A 130 -32.21 -29.54 -56.70
CA PRO A 130 -33.09 -30.32 -57.52
C PRO A 130 -33.28 -31.75 -57.00
N SER A 131 -34.49 -32.30 -57.16
CA SER A 131 -34.75 -33.68 -56.83
C SER A 131 -34.05 -34.63 -57.77
N THR A 132 -33.82 -35.87 -57.32
CA THR A 132 -33.26 -36.93 -58.17
C THR A 132 -34.42 -37.77 -58.73
N ASP A 133 -34.37 -38.02 -60.01
CA ASP A 133 -35.36 -38.84 -60.72
C ASP A 133 -34.64 -39.91 -61.60
N PRO A 134 -34.19 -41.00 -60.99
CA PRO A 134 -33.46 -42.05 -61.72
C PRO A 134 -34.37 -42.82 -62.70
N GLN A 135 -35.66 -42.64 -62.63
CA GLN A 135 -36.63 -43.35 -63.47
C GLN A 135 -37.32 -42.52 -64.53
N SER A 136 -36.91 -41.21 -64.58
CA SER A 136 -37.45 -40.26 -65.60
C SER A 136 -38.99 -40.15 -65.59
N ILE A 137 -39.56 -40.05 -64.38
CA ILE A 137 -41.04 -39.97 -64.18
C ILE A 137 -41.46 -38.59 -63.65
N PHE A 138 -40.52 -37.63 -63.52
CA PHE A 138 -40.78 -36.23 -63.14
C PHE A 138 -41.65 -35.58 -64.23
N ASP A 139 -42.68 -34.84 -63.79
CA ASP A 139 -43.53 -34.05 -64.70
C ASP A 139 -43.26 -32.56 -64.56
N ARG A 140 -43.42 -31.98 -63.35
CA ARG A 140 -43.21 -30.57 -63.04
C ARG A 140 -43.09 -30.28 -61.57
N TYR A 141 -42.51 -29.13 -61.24
CA TYR A 141 -42.67 -28.44 -60.01
C TYR A 141 -43.78 -27.39 -60.11
N GLU A 142 -44.62 -27.26 -59.14
CA GLU A 142 -45.53 -26.15 -58.89
C GLU A 142 -45.17 -25.43 -57.63
N ILE A 143 -44.97 -24.09 -57.69
CA ILE A 143 -44.62 -23.26 -56.57
C ILE A 143 -45.85 -22.53 -56.10
N TYR A 144 -46.11 -22.64 -54.80
CA TYR A 144 -47.24 -21.99 -54.15
C TYR A 144 -46.76 -20.94 -53.17
N ASN A 145 -47.43 -19.78 -53.13
CA ASN A 145 -47.32 -18.76 -52.11
C ASN A 145 -48.63 -18.73 -51.30
N SER A 146 -48.54 -19.05 -50.02
CA SER A 146 -49.73 -19.06 -49.12
C SER A 146 -50.95 -19.76 -49.72
N GLY A 147 -50.75 -20.88 -50.40
CA GLY A 147 -51.80 -21.70 -51.02
C GLY A 147 -52.22 -21.29 -52.46
N THR A 148 -51.67 -20.22 -52.99
CA THR A 148 -51.86 -19.75 -54.37
C THR A 148 -50.77 -20.23 -55.28
N LEU A 149 -51.11 -20.92 -56.38
CA LEU A 149 -50.11 -21.28 -57.42
C LEU A 149 -49.55 -20.02 -58.08
N ILE A 150 -48.23 -19.88 -58.10
CA ILE A 150 -47.54 -18.74 -58.64
C ILE A 150 -46.63 -19.09 -59.84
N ALA A 151 -46.18 -20.35 -59.91
CA ALA A 151 -45.35 -20.79 -61.03
C ALA A 151 -45.43 -22.29 -61.26
N THR A 152 -45.23 -22.71 -62.50
CA THR A 152 -45.09 -24.10 -62.95
C THR A 152 -43.76 -24.24 -63.68
N LEU A 153 -42.92 -25.18 -63.25
CA LEU A 153 -41.53 -25.34 -63.76
C LEU A 153 -41.38 -26.77 -64.31
N PRO A 154 -41.18 -26.91 -65.60
CA PRO A 154 -41.23 -28.23 -66.27
C PRO A 154 -39.88 -28.97 -66.25
N PHE A 155 -38.82 -28.39 -65.68
CA PHE A 155 -37.50 -29.03 -65.68
C PHE A 155 -37.05 -29.42 -64.28
N ILE A 156 -36.75 -30.70 -64.09
CA ILE A 156 -36.30 -31.25 -62.80
C ILE A 156 -35.01 -30.57 -62.29
N GLY A 157 -34.11 -30.14 -63.19
CA GLY A 157 -32.88 -29.46 -62.89
C GLY A 157 -33.06 -28.03 -62.40
N THR A 158 -34.25 -27.47 -62.32
CA THR A 158 -34.53 -26.12 -61.85
C THR A 158 -34.23 -26.10 -60.34
N ASN A 159 -33.42 -25.11 -59.92
CA ASN A 159 -32.92 -25.00 -58.54
C ASN A 159 -33.24 -23.64 -57.92
N SER A 160 -33.88 -22.72 -58.63
CA SER A 160 -34.26 -21.41 -58.12
C SER A 160 -35.50 -20.87 -58.86
N PHE A 161 -36.20 -19.96 -58.18
CA PHE A 161 -37.32 -19.19 -58.72
C PHE A 161 -37.44 -17.84 -58.06
N THR A 162 -37.62 -16.77 -58.86
CA THR A 162 -37.85 -15.44 -58.29
C THR A 162 -39.32 -15.05 -58.44
N HIS A 163 -39.99 -14.84 -57.32
CA HIS A 163 -41.34 -14.28 -57.28
C HIS A 163 -41.26 -12.76 -57.33
N VAL A 164 -41.40 -12.21 -58.51
CA VAL A 164 -41.45 -10.77 -58.78
C VAL A 164 -42.77 -10.19 -58.28
N GLY A 165 -42.73 -9.08 -57.56
CA GLY A 165 -43.91 -8.46 -56.95
C GLY A 165 -44.49 -9.27 -55.76
N ALA A 166 -43.64 -10.01 -55.07
CA ALA A 166 -44.04 -10.73 -53.85
C ALA A 166 -44.42 -9.81 -52.68
N ASP A 167 -43.93 -8.54 -52.74
CA ASP A 167 -44.12 -7.53 -51.66
C ASP A 167 -43.74 -8.06 -50.25
N ALA A 168 -42.66 -8.82 -50.19
CA ALA A 168 -42.20 -9.41 -48.91
C ALA A 168 -41.71 -8.38 -47.90
N HIS A 169 -41.49 -7.14 -48.33
CA HIS A 169 -41.19 -6.01 -47.46
C HIS A 169 -42.41 -5.47 -46.71
N LEU A 170 -43.63 -5.89 -47.10
CA LEU A 170 -44.88 -5.51 -46.42
C LEU A 170 -45.41 -6.59 -45.49
N GLY A 171 -44.87 -7.82 -45.55
CA GLY A 171 -45.30 -8.91 -44.69
C GLY A 171 -44.73 -10.26 -45.07
N ILE A 172 -44.94 -11.25 -44.22
CA ILE A 172 -44.43 -12.61 -44.39
C ILE A 172 -45.04 -13.25 -45.65
N ARG A 173 -44.24 -13.94 -46.48
CA ARG A 173 -44.63 -14.78 -47.58
C ARG A 173 -44.19 -16.21 -47.28
N SER A 174 -45.10 -17.17 -47.47
CA SER A 174 -44.86 -18.58 -47.16
C SER A 174 -44.93 -19.44 -48.43
N TYR A 175 -43.91 -20.18 -48.72
CA TYR A 175 -43.73 -20.93 -49.95
C TYR A 175 -43.56 -22.40 -49.67
N HIS A 176 -44.16 -23.26 -50.62
CA HIS A 176 -43.86 -24.67 -50.72
C HIS A 176 -43.85 -25.11 -52.17
N ILE A 177 -43.15 -26.17 -52.47
CA ILE A 177 -43.10 -26.80 -53.79
C ILE A 177 -43.92 -28.06 -53.78
N VAL A 178 -44.74 -28.23 -54.80
CA VAL A 178 -45.41 -29.47 -55.10
C VAL A 178 -44.77 -30.10 -56.31
N THR A 179 -44.27 -31.32 -56.16
CA THR A 179 -43.65 -32.06 -57.26
C THR A 179 -44.69 -33.08 -57.81
N TYR A 180 -44.94 -32.96 -59.08
CA TYR A 180 -45.78 -33.89 -59.83
C TYR A 180 -44.83 -34.88 -60.51
N SER A 181 -45.18 -36.19 -60.37
CA SER A 181 -44.41 -37.31 -60.89
C SER A 181 -45.37 -38.53 -61.16
N ASP A 182 -44.85 -39.60 -61.70
CA ASP A 182 -45.47 -40.84 -62.08
C ASP A 182 -45.86 -40.89 -63.58
N CYS A 183 -46.25 -41.99 -64.02
CA CYS A 183 -46.77 -42.24 -65.37
C CYS A 183 -48.00 -41.38 -65.64
N GLY A 184 -47.87 -40.21 -66.17
CA GLY A 184 -48.89 -39.21 -66.42
C GLY A 184 -49.05 -38.11 -65.38
N GLY A 185 -48.10 -37.94 -64.48
CA GLY A 185 -48.05 -36.79 -63.56
C GLY A 185 -49.10 -36.76 -62.49
N ILE A 186 -49.59 -37.96 -62.00
CA ILE A 186 -50.72 -38.08 -61.09
C ILE A 186 -50.31 -38.05 -59.64
N ARG A 187 -49.06 -38.42 -59.30
CA ARG A 187 -48.56 -38.47 -57.92
C ARG A 187 -47.91 -37.16 -57.58
N THR A 188 -48.22 -36.68 -56.36
CA THR A 188 -47.69 -35.45 -55.82
C THR A 188 -46.91 -35.71 -54.53
N THR A 189 -45.81 -35.00 -54.37
CA THR A 189 -45.07 -34.84 -53.14
C THR A 189 -44.98 -33.37 -52.79
N TYR A 190 -44.88 -33.07 -51.51
CA TYR A 190 -44.84 -31.68 -51.01
C TYR A 190 -43.53 -31.43 -50.29
N SER A 191 -42.95 -30.26 -50.49
CA SER A 191 -41.88 -29.75 -49.65
C SER A 191 -42.42 -29.29 -48.31
N ASP A 192 -41.53 -29.11 -47.32
CA ASP A 192 -41.85 -28.27 -46.19
C ASP A 192 -42.07 -26.83 -46.59
N THR A 193 -42.72 -26.05 -45.74
CA THR A 193 -42.95 -24.63 -45.96
C THR A 193 -41.78 -23.78 -45.49
N ILE A 194 -41.30 -22.86 -46.35
CA ILE A 194 -40.37 -21.80 -45.98
C ILE A 194 -41.13 -20.47 -45.99
N SER A 195 -40.75 -19.58 -45.04
CA SER A 195 -41.31 -18.23 -44.93
C SER A 195 -40.22 -17.20 -45.11
N THR A 196 -40.49 -16.07 -45.79
CA THR A 196 -39.58 -14.93 -45.79
C THR A 196 -39.39 -14.42 -44.35
N MET A 197 -38.17 -13.99 -44.02
CA MET A 197 -37.92 -13.28 -42.77
C MET A 197 -38.41 -11.83 -42.93
N PHE A 198 -39.44 -11.48 -42.15
CA PHE A 198 -40.01 -10.15 -42.11
C PHE A 198 -39.49 -9.43 -40.87
N LEU A 199 -38.62 -8.42 -41.06
CA LEU A 199 -38.05 -7.64 -39.96
C LEU A 199 -38.98 -6.47 -39.62
N GLN A 200 -39.13 -6.23 -38.31
CA GLN A 200 -39.77 -5.05 -37.76
C GLN A 200 -38.80 -4.36 -36.79
N VAL A 201 -38.63 -3.07 -36.96
CA VAL A 201 -37.77 -2.24 -36.12
C VAL A 201 -38.63 -1.23 -35.37
N ASN A 202 -38.51 -1.24 -34.02
CA ASN A 202 -39.22 -0.32 -33.16
C ASN A 202 -38.22 0.62 -32.49
N ASN A 203 -38.58 1.90 -32.35
CA ASN A 203 -37.86 2.89 -31.56
C ASN A 203 -38.65 3.17 -30.29
N PRO A 204 -38.24 2.61 -29.12
CA PRO A 204 -38.88 2.89 -27.84
C PRO A 204 -38.52 4.23 -27.25
N ALA A 205 -37.70 5.04 -27.92
CA ALA A 205 -37.17 6.33 -27.46
C ALA A 205 -36.39 6.25 -26.16
N ASN A 206 -35.56 5.23 -26.01
CA ASN A 206 -34.72 4.99 -24.84
C ASN A 206 -33.24 4.77 -25.21
N GLY A 207 -32.82 5.19 -26.42
CA GLY A 207 -31.48 4.97 -26.93
C GLY A 207 -31.23 3.56 -27.49
N THR A 208 -32.28 2.78 -27.76
CA THR A 208 -32.15 1.44 -28.37
C THR A 208 -33.04 1.27 -29.59
N ALA A 209 -32.62 0.44 -30.54
CA ALA A 209 -33.47 -0.09 -31.62
C ALA A 209 -33.87 -1.52 -31.25
N GLN A 210 -35.17 -1.79 -31.23
CA GLN A 210 -35.67 -3.14 -30.99
C GLN A 210 -36.05 -3.82 -32.30
N LEU A 211 -35.35 -4.88 -32.64
CA LEU A 211 -35.50 -5.69 -33.85
C LEU A 211 -36.29 -6.98 -33.48
N VAL A 212 -37.27 -7.29 -34.29
CA VAL A 212 -38.08 -8.55 -34.18
C VAL A 212 -38.31 -9.11 -35.57
N TRP A 213 -38.17 -10.43 -35.74
CA TRP A 213 -38.40 -11.12 -37.00
C TRP A 213 -38.97 -12.52 -36.78
N ASN A 214 -39.57 -13.12 -37.81
CA ASN A 214 -40.03 -14.51 -37.78
C ASN A 214 -38.92 -15.47 -38.22
N PRO A 215 -38.96 -16.75 -37.81
CA PRO A 215 -38.04 -17.76 -38.33
C PRO A 215 -38.26 -18.01 -39.83
N LEU A 216 -37.17 -18.29 -40.56
CA LEU A 216 -37.20 -18.68 -41.97
C LEU A 216 -37.95 -19.98 -42.16
N ARG A 217 -37.76 -20.94 -41.24
CA ARG A 217 -38.36 -22.29 -41.27
C ARG A 217 -38.41 -22.86 -39.85
N ASN A 218 -39.44 -23.66 -39.58
CA ASN A 218 -39.57 -24.36 -38.31
C ASN A 218 -40.10 -25.80 -38.55
N PRO A 219 -39.30 -26.84 -38.23
CA PRO A 219 -37.91 -26.78 -37.71
C PRO A 219 -36.92 -26.28 -38.75
N SER A 220 -35.79 -25.75 -38.32
CA SER A 220 -34.69 -25.35 -39.18
C SER A 220 -34.09 -26.55 -39.92
N LEU A 221 -33.63 -26.35 -41.17
CA LEU A 221 -32.87 -27.38 -41.90
C LEU A 221 -31.61 -27.80 -41.13
N PRO A 222 -31.21 -29.06 -41.15
CA PRO A 222 -29.93 -29.49 -40.58
C PRO A 222 -28.71 -28.80 -41.13
N SER A 223 -28.78 -28.27 -42.36
CA SER A 223 -27.73 -27.51 -43.03
C SER A 223 -27.74 -26.02 -42.69
N ALA A 224 -28.78 -25.52 -42.01
CA ALA A 224 -28.85 -24.11 -41.64
C ALA A 224 -27.70 -23.72 -40.70
N ALA A 225 -27.17 -22.51 -40.82
CA ALA A 225 -26.24 -21.94 -39.85
C ALA A 225 -26.87 -21.86 -38.46
N ALA A 226 -26.05 -21.94 -37.42
CA ALA A 226 -26.53 -21.93 -36.04
C ALA A 226 -26.95 -20.54 -35.54
N VAL A 227 -26.66 -19.48 -36.31
CA VAL A 227 -26.87 -18.08 -35.94
C VAL A 227 -27.53 -17.28 -37.08
N TYR A 228 -28.28 -16.27 -36.68
CA TYR A 228 -28.68 -15.15 -37.53
C TYR A 228 -27.58 -14.10 -37.41
N GLU A 229 -27.22 -13.46 -38.51
CA GLU A 229 -26.34 -12.31 -38.60
C GLU A 229 -27.18 -11.04 -38.73
N ILE A 230 -26.91 -10.05 -37.86
CA ILE A 230 -27.63 -8.78 -37.78
C ILE A 230 -26.79 -7.68 -38.36
N TYR A 231 -27.31 -7.08 -39.44
CA TYR A 231 -26.64 -6.00 -40.14
C TYR A 231 -27.35 -4.68 -39.89
N ARG A 232 -26.54 -3.61 -39.71
CA ARG A 232 -26.98 -2.23 -39.63
C ARG A 232 -26.40 -1.42 -40.79
N GLU A 233 -27.22 -0.62 -41.44
CA GLU A 233 -26.81 0.32 -42.46
C GLU A 233 -26.57 1.68 -41.80
N PHE A 234 -25.31 2.09 -41.74
CA PHE A 234 -24.89 3.42 -41.34
C PHE A 234 -23.41 3.66 -41.71
N PRO A 235 -23.09 4.78 -42.44
CA PRO A 235 -24.01 5.69 -43.13
C PRO A 235 -24.75 4.99 -44.28
N LEU A 236 -25.75 5.64 -44.84
CA LEU A 236 -26.56 5.10 -45.93
C LEU A 236 -25.71 4.47 -47.03
N GLY A 237 -26.02 3.25 -47.44
CA GLY A 237 -25.27 2.44 -48.41
C GLY A 237 -24.15 1.59 -47.79
N THR A 238 -23.84 1.71 -46.48
CA THR A 238 -22.80 0.92 -45.82
C THR A 238 -23.42 -0.03 -44.79
N TRP A 239 -23.37 -1.32 -45.09
CA TRP A 239 -23.87 -2.37 -44.20
C TRP A 239 -22.73 -2.94 -43.33
N THR A 240 -22.95 -3.00 -42.05
CA THR A 240 -21.98 -3.52 -41.08
C THR A 240 -22.61 -4.61 -40.24
N LEU A 241 -21.97 -5.76 -40.11
CA LEU A 241 -22.36 -6.80 -39.17
C LEU A 241 -22.17 -6.27 -37.73
N ILE A 242 -23.27 -6.16 -36.99
CA ILE A 242 -23.21 -5.61 -35.61
C ILE A 242 -23.30 -6.70 -34.55
N ASN A 243 -23.96 -7.84 -34.85
CA ASN A 243 -24.05 -8.96 -33.93
C ASN A 243 -24.46 -10.24 -34.64
N THR A 244 -24.35 -11.37 -33.92
CA THR A 244 -24.93 -12.66 -34.28
C THR A 244 -25.75 -13.22 -33.11
N VAL A 245 -26.90 -13.83 -33.39
CA VAL A 245 -27.75 -14.45 -32.38
C VAL A 245 -28.13 -15.88 -32.76
N PRO A 246 -28.35 -16.80 -31.79
CA PRO A 246 -28.77 -18.18 -32.09
C PRO A 246 -30.04 -18.23 -32.92
N VAL A 247 -30.20 -19.24 -33.80
CA VAL A 247 -31.42 -19.42 -34.65
C VAL A 247 -32.73 -19.60 -33.85
N THR A 248 -32.64 -19.83 -32.57
CA THR A 248 -33.80 -19.89 -31.64
C THR A 248 -34.25 -18.52 -31.15
N GLN A 249 -33.43 -17.47 -31.36
CA GLN A 249 -33.71 -16.12 -30.95
C GLN A 249 -34.16 -15.26 -32.12
N HIS A 250 -35.30 -14.62 -32.02
CA HIS A 250 -35.92 -13.84 -33.09
C HIS A 250 -36.14 -12.38 -32.70
N PHE A 251 -35.27 -11.88 -31.78
CA PHE A 251 -35.28 -10.50 -31.35
C PHE A 251 -33.83 -10.07 -31.03
N TYR A 252 -33.58 -8.79 -31.20
CA TYR A 252 -32.31 -8.16 -30.80
C TYR A 252 -32.56 -6.72 -30.40
N SER A 253 -31.75 -6.18 -29.47
CA SER A 253 -31.79 -4.78 -29.09
C SER A 253 -30.41 -4.19 -29.40
N ASP A 254 -30.38 -3.28 -30.33
CA ASP A 254 -29.15 -2.52 -30.70
C ASP A 254 -29.05 -1.23 -29.89
N THR A 255 -27.85 -0.93 -29.38
CA THR A 255 -27.57 0.34 -28.70
C THR A 255 -27.29 1.43 -29.73
N ILE A 256 -27.99 2.53 -29.62
CA ILE A 256 -27.87 3.63 -30.57
C ILE A 256 -26.71 4.53 -30.17
N THR A 257 -25.84 4.79 -31.13
CA THR A 257 -24.64 5.64 -30.98
C THR A 257 -24.67 6.83 -31.97
N VAL A 258 -25.82 7.11 -32.56
CA VAL A 258 -25.99 8.23 -33.51
C VAL A 258 -26.90 9.30 -32.93
N CYS A 259 -26.60 10.56 -33.22
CA CYS A 259 -27.26 11.72 -32.61
C CYS A 259 -28.41 12.28 -33.48
N ASP A 260 -29.39 11.57 -33.88
CA ASP A 260 -30.51 11.95 -34.75
C ASP A 260 -30.30 11.58 -36.21
N ASP A 261 -30.17 10.29 -36.48
CA ASP A 261 -29.96 9.76 -37.82
C ASP A 261 -30.84 8.54 -38.09
N SER A 262 -31.00 8.22 -39.40
CA SER A 262 -31.78 7.07 -39.84
C SER A 262 -30.91 5.82 -39.91
N LEU A 263 -31.31 4.79 -39.16
CA LEU A 263 -30.65 3.48 -39.20
C LEU A 263 -31.58 2.45 -39.81
N ASN A 264 -31.10 1.71 -40.82
CA ASN A 264 -31.75 0.57 -41.38
C ASN A 264 -31.11 -0.75 -40.93
N TYR A 265 -31.89 -1.80 -40.88
CA TYR A 265 -31.45 -3.12 -40.45
C TYR A 265 -31.90 -4.20 -41.39
N ARG A 266 -31.17 -5.30 -41.47
CA ARG A 266 -31.54 -6.54 -42.11
C ARG A 266 -30.98 -7.74 -41.33
N ILE A 267 -31.63 -8.87 -41.44
CA ILE A 267 -31.20 -10.12 -40.83
C ILE A 267 -30.83 -11.09 -41.95
N GLU A 268 -29.74 -11.78 -41.78
CA GLU A 268 -29.23 -12.75 -42.73
C GLU A 268 -29.00 -14.10 -42.05
N ILE A 269 -29.20 -15.16 -42.83
CA ILE A 269 -28.84 -16.52 -42.44
C ILE A 269 -28.34 -17.29 -43.65
N SER A 270 -27.22 -17.97 -43.50
CA SER A 270 -26.64 -18.82 -44.53
C SER A 270 -26.81 -20.29 -44.17
N ASP A 271 -26.83 -21.18 -45.18
CA ASP A 271 -26.67 -22.60 -44.93
C ASP A 271 -25.28 -23.10 -45.28
N ALA A 272 -24.90 -24.28 -44.78
CA ALA A 272 -23.58 -24.88 -44.96
C ALA A 272 -23.26 -25.20 -46.44
N LEU A 273 -24.23 -25.11 -47.37
CA LEU A 273 -24.09 -25.40 -48.81
C LEU A 273 -24.06 -24.11 -49.61
N GLY A 274 -23.97 -22.95 -48.98
CA GLY A 274 -23.80 -21.64 -49.61
C GLY A 274 -25.10 -20.96 -50.08
N CYS A 275 -26.25 -21.42 -49.62
CA CYS A 275 -27.52 -20.73 -49.83
C CYS A 275 -27.69 -19.63 -48.80
N HIS A 276 -28.18 -18.46 -49.21
CA HIS A 276 -28.30 -17.27 -48.39
C HIS A 276 -29.75 -16.77 -48.39
N SER A 277 -30.22 -16.32 -47.20
CA SER A 277 -31.50 -15.70 -47.05
C SER A 277 -31.39 -14.40 -46.29
N THR A 278 -31.92 -13.35 -46.85
CA THR A 278 -31.95 -12.00 -46.28
C THR A 278 -33.40 -11.65 -45.92
N SER A 279 -33.58 -10.94 -44.80
CA SER A 279 -34.91 -10.42 -44.42
C SER A 279 -35.31 -9.19 -45.25
N SER A 280 -36.56 -8.74 -45.07
CA SER A 280 -36.94 -7.38 -45.40
C SER A 280 -36.06 -6.39 -44.67
N ILE A 281 -35.82 -5.20 -45.26
CA ILE A 281 -35.17 -4.07 -44.64
C ILE A 281 -36.23 -3.24 -43.92
N ASP A 282 -35.97 -2.88 -42.67
CA ASP A 282 -36.77 -1.90 -41.90
C ASP A 282 -35.82 -0.98 -41.12
N GLY A 283 -36.28 0.24 -40.88
CA GLY A 283 -35.48 1.24 -40.17
C GLY A 283 -36.30 2.42 -39.64
N LYS A 284 -35.69 3.17 -38.74
CA LYS A 284 -36.27 4.36 -38.12
C LYS A 284 -35.23 5.42 -37.94
N THR A 285 -35.66 6.64 -37.64
CA THR A 285 -34.78 7.69 -37.11
C THR A 285 -34.61 7.45 -35.62
N PHE A 286 -33.35 7.48 -35.18
CA PHE A 286 -32.98 7.25 -33.78
C PHE A 286 -32.18 8.41 -33.27
N GLN A 287 -32.29 8.64 -31.96
CA GLN A 287 -31.50 9.58 -31.21
C GLN A 287 -30.82 8.81 -30.05
N ASP A 288 -29.52 8.97 -29.89
CA ASP A 288 -28.82 8.46 -28.75
C ASP A 288 -29.28 9.17 -27.49
N GLN A 289 -29.70 8.39 -26.51
CA GLN A 289 -30.12 8.85 -25.18
C GLN A 289 -29.40 8.09 -24.07
N ILE A 290 -28.43 7.29 -24.43
CA ILE A 290 -27.68 6.44 -23.49
C ILE A 290 -26.33 7.09 -23.26
N ALA A 291 -26.10 7.54 -22.02
CA ALA A 291 -24.79 8.03 -21.64
C ALA A 291 -23.72 6.94 -21.78
N PRO A 292 -22.47 7.32 -22.08
CA PRO A 292 -21.34 6.39 -22.08
C PRO A 292 -21.22 5.60 -20.77
N TYR A 293 -20.49 4.51 -20.79
CA TYR A 293 -20.23 3.74 -19.57
C TYR A 293 -19.51 4.58 -18.52
N ILE A 294 -19.75 4.26 -17.25
CA ILE A 294 -19.04 4.91 -16.13
C ILE A 294 -17.54 4.61 -16.25
N PRO A 295 -16.66 5.64 -16.31
CA PRO A 295 -15.23 5.42 -16.43
C PRO A 295 -14.62 4.79 -15.16
N VAL A 296 -13.58 4.00 -15.35
CA VAL A 296 -12.82 3.37 -14.27
C VAL A 296 -11.46 4.03 -14.15
N ILE A 297 -11.19 4.67 -13.02
CA ILE A 297 -9.85 5.20 -12.71
C ILE A 297 -8.93 4.02 -12.38
N THR A 298 -7.80 3.94 -13.08
CA THR A 298 -6.77 2.93 -12.80
C THR A 298 -5.79 3.41 -11.74
N SER A 299 -5.43 4.69 -11.75
CA SER A 299 -4.56 5.27 -10.72
C SER A 299 -4.66 6.79 -10.61
N VAL A 300 -4.44 7.29 -9.39
CA VAL A 300 -4.12 8.68 -9.11
C VAL A 300 -2.73 8.70 -8.48
N THR A 301 -1.75 9.18 -9.21
CA THR A 301 -0.35 9.19 -8.80
C THR A 301 0.16 10.62 -8.67
N VAL A 302 1.18 10.85 -7.85
CA VAL A 302 1.81 12.17 -7.72
C VAL A 302 3.12 12.19 -8.50
N ASP A 303 3.29 13.15 -9.40
CA ASP A 303 4.57 13.37 -10.03
C ASP A 303 5.60 13.84 -8.99
N THR A 304 6.69 13.13 -8.88
CA THR A 304 7.69 13.36 -7.82
C THR A 304 8.54 14.60 -8.05
N THR A 305 8.44 15.21 -9.22
CA THR A 305 9.19 16.41 -9.61
C THR A 305 8.33 17.66 -9.48
N SER A 306 7.14 17.64 -10.08
CA SER A 306 6.18 18.77 -10.02
C SER A 306 5.34 18.78 -8.76
N GLY A 307 5.09 17.61 -8.14
CA GLY A 307 4.16 17.44 -7.02
C GLY A 307 2.69 17.44 -7.45
N MET A 308 2.41 17.43 -8.74
CA MET A 308 1.07 17.45 -9.32
C MET A 308 0.46 16.06 -9.35
N ALA A 309 -0.87 15.98 -9.27
CA ALA A 309 -1.61 14.73 -9.46
C ALA A 309 -1.72 14.41 -10.95
N ASN A 310 -1.45 13.15 -11.28
CA ASN A 310 -1.65 12.54 -12.57
C ASN A 310 -2.73 11.46 -12.43
N ILE A 311 -3.83 11.62 -13.15
CA ILE A 311 -5.01 10.77 -13.08
C ILE A 311 -5.02 9.89 -14.35
N ASN A 312 -5.11 8.57 -14.17
CA ASN A 312 -5.16 7.61 -15.27
C ASN A 312 -6.45 6.78 -15.17
N TRP A 313 -7.01 6.42 -16.34
CA TRP A 313 -8.25 5.64 -16.42
C TRP A 313 -8.26 4.73 -17.64
N GLU A 314 -9.20 3.80 -17.66
CA GLU A 314 -9.41 2.91 -18.79
C GLU A 314 -10.13 3.62 -19.94
N VAL A 315 -9.84 3.18 -21.18
CA VAL A 315 -10.60 3.62 -22.37
C VAL A 315 -12.06 3.21 -22.19
N ASN A 316 -12.98 4.16 -22.39
CA ASN A 316 -14.40 3.86 -22.32
C ASN A 316 -14.82 2.93 -23.47
N ALA A 317 -15.57 1.86 -23.14
CA ALA A 317 -15.99 0.87 -24.11
C ALA A 317 -17.19 1.33 -25.01
N ALA A 318 -17.85 2.44 -24.68
CA ALA A 318 -18.88 3.02 -25.52
C ALA A 318 -18.21 3.69 -26.75
N GLY A 319 -18.59 3.26 -27.94
CA GLY A 319 -17.93 3.66 -29.19
C GLY A 319 -18.16 5.13 -29.60
N ASP A 320 -19.12 5.79 -28.98
CA ASP A 320 -19.54 7.18 -29.19
C ASP A 320 -18.97 8.15 -28.14
N THR A 321 -18.21 7.64 -27.17
CA THR A 321 -17.56 8.48 -26.15
C THR A 321 -16.69 9.54 -26.81
N GLN A 322 -16.99 10.81 -26.56
CA GLN A 322 -16.23 11.95 -27.09
C GLN A 322 -15.11 12.39 -26.15
N GLY A 323 -15.27 12.13 -24.84
CA GLY A 323 -14.26 12.53 -23.87
C GLY A 323 -14.68 12.27 -22.43
N TYR A 324 -13.91 12.90 -21.53
CA TYR A 324 -14.01 12.70 -20.09
C TYR A 324 -14.05 14.04 -19.34
N ILE A 325 -14.87 14.10 -18.32
CA ILE A 325 -14.97 15.23 -17.40
C ILE A 325 -14.20 14.84 -16.13
N ILE A 326 -13.22 15.64 -15.77
CA ILE A 326 -12.38 15.41 -14.59
C ILE A 326 -12.94 16.22 -13.42
N LEU A 327 -13.18 15.56 -12.30
CA LEU A 327 -13.72 16.16 -11.10
C LEU A 327 -12.75 16.01 -9.94
N GLN A 328 -12.67 17.06 -9.11
CA GLN A 328 -11.93 17.04 -7.84
C GLN A 328 -12.88 17.32 -6.68
N ASN A 329 -12.69 16.63 -5.57
CA ASN A 329 -13.42 16.94 -4.33
C ASN A 329 -12.75 18.10 -3.63
N GLN A 330 -13.49 19.20 -3.46
CA GLN A 330 -13.04 20.39 -2.74
C GLN A 330 -14.00 20.67 -1.58
N GLY A 331 -13.56 20.41 -0.36
CA GLY A 331 -14.36 20.66 0.83
C GLY A 331 -15.67 19.86 0.92
N GLY A 332 -15.73 18.66 0.34
CA GLY A 332 -16.90 17.80 0.29
C GLY A 332 -17.74 17.93 -0.97
N ASN A 333 -17.45 18.89 -1.85
CA ASN A 333 -18.15 19.10 -3.11
C ASN A 333 -17.29 18.64 -4.30
N TRP A 334 -17.91 17.97 -5.27
CA TRP A 334 -17.27 17.59 -6.54
C TRP A 334 -17.35 18.76 -7.51
N ILE A 335 -16.21 19.25 -7.95
CA ILE A 335 -16.06 20.39 -8.87
C ILE A 335 -15.39 19.87 -10.14
N ILE A 336 -15.96 20.25 -11.28
CA ILE A 336 -15.32 20.00 -12.60
C ILE A 336 -14.08 20.88 -12.67
N ILE A 337 -12.92 20.24 -12.88
CA ILE A 337 -11.64 20.93 -12.98
C ILE A 337 -11.17 21.01 -14.45
N ASP A 338 -11.56 20.06 -15.29
CA ASP A 338 -11.25 20.10 -16.73
C ASP A 338 -12.10 19.10 -17.51
N THR A 339 -11.96 19.16 -18.86
CA THR A 339 -12.58 18.23 -19.81
C THR A 339 -11.53 17.76 -20.79
N VAL A 340 -11.32 16.45 -20.88
CA VAL A 340 -10.38 15.79 -21.76
C VAL A 340 -11.13 15.23 -22.97
N TYR A 341 -10.86 15.75 -24.17
CA TYR A 341 -11.48 15.29 -25.40
C TYR A 341 -10.72 14.12 -26.01
N GLY A 342 -11.46 13.20 -26.65
CA GLY A 342 -10.94 12.01 -27.31
C GLY A 342 -10.97 10.79 -26.38
N VAL A 343 -11.68 9.74 -26.83
CA VAL A 343 -11.88 8.48 -26.08
C VAL A 343 -10.57 7.80 -25.67
N ASN A 344 -9.51 7.95 -26.47
CA ASN A 344 -8.19 7.34 -26.23
C ASN A 344 -7.27 8.18 -25.32
N ASN A 345 -7.68 9.39 -24.97
CA ASN A 345 -6.95 10.23 -24.04
C ASN A 345 -7.34 9.84 -22.61
N THR A 346 -6.54 8.98 -21.99
CA THR A 346 -6.85 8.33 -20.71
C THR A 346 -5.90 8.75 -19.59
N ASN A 347 -5.30 9.92 -19.73
CA ASN A 347 -4.38 10.50 -18.76
C ASN A 347 -4.62 12.00 -18.65
N TYR A 348 -4.55 12.54 -17.42
CA TYR A 348 -4.65 13.97 -17.16
C TYR A 348 -3.75 14.38 -15.99
N GLU A 349 -2.90 15.38 -16.22
CA GLU A 349 -2.10 16.00 -15.16
C GLU A 349 -2.76 17.32 -14.74
N TYR A 350 -3.10 17.43 -13.46
CA TYR A 350 -3.75 18.62 -12.95
C TYR A 350 -2.73 19.68 -12.51
N ALA A 351 -2.58 20.74 -13.32
CA ALA A 351 -1.58 21.80 -13.10
C ALA A 351 -1.77 22.61 -11.81
N LEU A 352 -2.98 22.65 -11.22
CA LEU A 352 -3.26 23.33 -9.95
C LEU A 352 -3.37 22.38 -8.77
N SER A 353 -2.92 21.13 -8.93
CA SER A 353 -2.92 20.12 -7.89
C SER A 353 -2.04 20.52 -6.71
N LEU A 354 -2.51 20.24 -5.51
CA LEU A 354 -1.77 20.33 -4.26
C LEU A 354 -1.42 18.94 -3.69
N ALA A 355 -1.42 17.90 -4.52
CA ALA A 355 -1.14 16.52 -4.12
C ALA A 355 0.25 16.34 -3.48
N GLY A 356 1.18 17.26 -3.76
CA GLY A 356 2.46 17.36 -3.09
C GLY A 356 2.39 17.86 -1.64
N LEU A 357 1.27 18.47 -1.24
CA LEU A 357 1.07 19.11 0.07
C LEU A 357 -0.05 18.50 0.89
N THR A 358 -1.01 17.83 0.24
CA THR A 358 -2.18 17.20 0.87
C THR A 358 -2.70 16.05 0.02
N SER A 359 -3.51 15.17 0.62
CA SER A 359 -4.25 14.16 -0.14
C SER A 359 -5.41 14.79 -0.89
N GLU A 360 -5.56 14.48 -2.18
CA GLU A 360 -6.64 14.96 -3.05
C GLU A 360 -7.45 13.78 -3.61
N TYR A 361 -8.73 14.03 -3.89
CA TYR A 361 -9.67 13.02 -4.38
C TYR A 361 -10.16 13.41 -5.76
N TYR A 362 -10.16 12.46 -6.70
CA TYR A 362 -10.53 12.67 -8.10
C TYR A 362 -11.58 11.66 -8.55
N GLY A 363 -12.53 12.13 -9.35
CA GLY A 363 -13.55 11.34 -10.02
C GLY A 363 -13.58 11.67 -11.51
N ILE A 364 -14.12 10.76 -12.31
CA ILE A 364 -14.24 10.95 -13.76
C ILE A 364 -15.66 10.59 -14.20
N ALA A 365 -16.22 11.34 -15.13
CA ALA A 365 -17.40 11.00 -15.90
C ALA A 365 -17.08 11.02 -17.38
N ALA A 366 -17.71 10.18 -18.18
CA ALA A 366 -17.59 10.21 -19.64
C ALA A 366 -18.76 10.96 -20.26
N PHE A 367 -18.55 11.57 -21.42
CA PHE A 367 -19.60 12.21 -22.19
C PHE A 367 -19.46 11.89 -23.68
N ASP A 368 -20.56 11.92 -24.40
CA ASP A 368 -20.62 11.80 -25.85
C ASP A 368 -20.95 13.13 -26.52
N SER A 369 -21.11 13.11 -27.85
CA SER A 369 -21.46 14.31 -28.63
C SER A 369 -22.96 14.54 -28.74
N CYS A 370 -23.80 13.62 -28.22
CA CYS A 370 -25.24 13.69 -28.34
C CYS A 370 -25.84 14.48 -27.20
N PHE A 371 -26.92 15.20 -27.47
CA PHE A 371 -27.61 16.01 -26.49
C PHE A 371 -28.99 15.43 -26.23
N SER A 372 -29.30 15.21 -24.95
CA SER A 372 -30.62 14.73 -24.52
C SER A 372 -31.23 15.66 -23.47
N GLY A 373 -32.53 15.49 -23.26
CA GLY A 373 -33.25 16.28 -22.28
C GLY A 373 -33.82 17.60 -22.78
N ASN A 374 -34.51 18.35 -21.91
CA ASN A 374 -35.07 19.68 -22.22
C ASN A 374 -34.86 20.63 -21.02
N PRO A 375 -33.93 21.61 -21.07
CA PRO A 375 -33.05 21.91 -22.22
C PRO A 375 -32.05 20.81 -22.55
N PRO A 376 -31.56 20.71 -23.80
CA PRO A 376 -30.62 19.68 -24.21
C PRO A 376 -29.28 19.83 -23.47
N THR A 377 -28.78 18.72 -22.92
CA THR A 377 -27.44 18.60 -22.32
C THR A 377 -26.73 17.39 -22.93
N ALA A 378 -25.39 17.44 -23.02
CA ALA A 378 -24.65 16.29 -23.48
C ALA A 378 -24.92 15.07 -22.59
N ASN A 379 -25.05 13.91 -23.21
CA ASN A 379 -25.20 12.67 -22.46
C ASN A 379 -23.91 12.44 -21.67
N THR A 380 -24.02 12.43 -20.36
CA THR A 380 -22.89 12.29 -19.44
C THR A 380 -23.15 11.14 -18.50
N SER A 381 -22.18 10.26 -18.34
CA SER A 381 -22.26 9.16 -17.38
C SER A 381 -22.32 9.68 -15.94
N ALA A 382 -22.75 8.86 -15.03
CA ALA A 382 -22.46 9.10 -13.61
C ALA A 382 -20.96 9.15 -13.40
N MET A 383 -20.52 9.90 -12.37
CA MET A 383 -19.13 9.87 -11.94
C MET A 383 -18.74 8.46 -11.46
N GLY A 384 -17.62 7.96 -11.96
CA GLY A 384 -17.04 6.70 -11.52
C GLY A 384 -16.59 6.72 -10.07
N THR A 385 -16.16 5.57 -9.57
CA THR A 385 -15.56 5.45 -8.26
C THR A 385 -14.33 6.35 -8.16
N PHE A 386 -14.33 7.25 -7.18
CA PHE A 386 -13.23 8.19 -6.99
C PHE A 386 -11.99 7.54 -6.38
N HIS A 387 -10.83 8.05 -6.69
CA HIS A 387 -9.56 7.64 -6.11
C HIS A 387 -8.88 8.81 -5.40
N SER A 388 -7.89 8.52 -4.55
CA SER A 388 -7.12 9.55 -3.83
C SER A 388 -5.64 9.49 -4.18
N SER A 389 -4.99 10.66 -4.16
CA SER A 389 -3.53 10.70 -4.13
C SER A 389 -2.99 10.19 -2.80
N ILE A 390 -1.77 9.64 -2.81
CA ILE A 390 -1.06 9.25 -1.57
C ILE A 390 -0.26 10.47 -1.11
N PHE A 391 -0.54 10.94 0.11
CA PHE A 391 0.22 12.01 0.74
C PHE A 391 1.10 11.47 1.86
N LEU A 392 2.41 11.51 1.63
CA LEU A 392 3.44 11.06 2.55
C LEU A 392 3.92 12.19 3.44
N THR A 393 3.96 11.95 4.75
CA THR A 393 4.53 12.82 5.76
C THR A 393 5.66 12.12 6.50
N THR A 394 6.60 12.91 7.03
CA THR A 394 7.74 12.40 7.78
C THR A 394 7.88 13.07 9.13
N SER A 395 8.20 12.31 10.17
CA SER A 395 8.60 12.82 11.49
C SER A 395 9.94 12.23 11.91
N LEU A 396 10.81 13.08 12.47
CA LEU A 396 12.16 12.70 12.88
C LEU A 396 12.21 12.49 14.40
N ASN A 397 12.72 11.35 14.83
CA ASN A 397 13.25 11.15 16.16
C ASN A 397 14.77 11.19 16.10
N ILE A 398 15.31 12.36 16.40
CA ILE A 398 16.74 12.63 16.30
C ILE A 398 17.58 11.75 17.27
N CYS A 399 17.02 11.42 18.42
CA CYS A 399 17.72 10.65 19.44
C CYS A 399 17.79 9.15 19.07
N ALA A 400 16.71 8.63 18.51
CA ALA A 400 16.67 7.25 18.06
C ALA A 400 17.23 7.05 16.65
N GLN A 401 17.68 8.14 15.98
CA GLN A 401 18.16 8.14 14.59
C GLN A 401 17.19 7.41 13.66
N ARG A 402 15.91 7.78 13.74
CA ARG A 402 14.87 7.17 12.93
C ARG A 402 13.92 8.22 12.36
N VAL A 403 13.44 7.95 11.15
CA VAL A 403 12.39 8.70 10.49
C VAL A 403 11.14 7.82 10.43
N THR A 404 10.05 8.31 11.00
CA THR A 404 8.74 7.66 10.85
C THR A 404 8.03 8.30 9.67
N LEU A 405 7.59 7.46 8.74
CA LEU A 405 6.82 7.82 7.57
C LEU A 405 5.35 7.44 7.84
N ASN A 406 4.43 8.32 7.49
CA ASN A 406 2.98 8.08 7.56
C ASN A 406 2.32 8.61 6.30
N TRP A 407 1.33 7.88 5.77
CA TRP A 407 0.58 8.28 4.59
C TRP A 407 -0.88 7.85 4.70
N ASN A 408 -1.75 8.47 3.91
CA ASN A 408 -3.13 7.99 3.78
C ASN A 408 -3.18 6.72 2.92
N PRO A 409 -4.09 5.77 3.19
CA PRO A 409 -4.26 4.61 2.33
C PRO A 409 -4.70 5.04 0.91
N TYR A 410 -4.19 4.36 -0.10
CA TYR A 410 -4.79 4.43 -1.43
C TYR A 410 -6.14 3.71 -1.40
N ILE A 411 -7.15 4.26 -2.05
CA ILE A 411 -8.53 3.79 -1.94
C ILE A 411 -9.12 3.41 -3.29
N ASN A 412 -10.11 2.51 -3.22
CA ASN A 412 -11.05 2.18 -4.28
C ASN A 412 -10.48 1.43 -5.50
N TRP A 413 -9.27 0.92 -5.44
CA TRP A 413 -8.88 -0.16 -6.34
C TRP A 413 -9.77 -1.39 -6.11
N THR A 414 -10.21 -2.02 -7.20
CA THR A 414 -11.11 -3.19 -7.14
C THR A 414 -10.49 -4.36 -6.41
N GLY A 415 -9.19 -4.59 -6.64
CA GLY A 415 -8.40 -5.62 -5.96
C GLY A 415 -7.92 -5.21 -4.57
N GLY A 416 -8.11 -3.93 -4.19
CA GLY A 416 -7.49 -3.34 -3.00
C GLY A 416 -5.97 -3.19 -3.14
N VAL A 417 -5.33 -2.66 -2.08
CA VAL A 417 -3.86 -2.49 -2.06
C VAL A 417 -3.19 -3.79 -1.63
N ALA A 418 -2.30 -4.31 -2.47
CA ALA A 418 -1.51 -5.50 -2.16
C ALA A 418 -0.44 -5.20 -1.11
N ASN A 419 0.36 -4.17 -1.36
CA ASN A 419 1.40 -3.69 -0.47
C ASN A 419 1.80 -2.24 -0.82
N TYR A 420 2.59 -1.65 0.07
CA TYR A 420 3.31 -0.42 -0.15
C TYR A 420 4.81 -0.70 -0.19
N GLU A 421 5.52 -0.21 -1.19
CA GLU A 421 6.97 -0.19 -1.26
C GLU A 421 7.49 1.17 -0.85
N ILE A 422 8.47 1.19 0.03
CA ILE A 422 9.06 2.41 0.56
C ILE A 422 10.46 2.58 -0.01
N TYR A 423 10.69 3.71 -0.64
CA TYR A 423 11.97 4.08 -1.22
C TYR A 423 12.58 5.26 -0.49
N ALA A 424 13.89 5.24 -0.32
CA ALA A 424 14.66 6.35 0.23
C ALA A 424 15.83 6.74 -0.69
N SER A 425 16.10 8.03 -0.76
CA SER A 425 17.27 8.62 -1.40
C SER A 425 18.02 9.40 -0.34
N GLU A 426 19.31 9.14 -0.16
CA GLU A 426 20.20 9.90 0.72
C GLU A 426 20.99 10.91 -0.08
N ASN A 427 21.00 12.17 0.36
CA ASN A 427 21.76 13.30 -0.22
C ASN A 427 21.60 13.46 -1.73
N GLY A 428 20.38 13.19 -2.25
CA GLY A 428 20.07 13.31 -3.68
C GLY A 428 20.55 12.14 -4.54
N GLY A 429 21.01 11.05 -3.93
CA GLY A 429 21.34 9.80 -4.64
C GLY A 429 20.11 9.12 -5.23
N ALA A 430 20.31 7.98 -5.89
CA ALA A 430 19.21 7.18 -6.43
C ALA A 430 18.30 6.65 -5.31
N PHE A 431 16.99 6.58 -5.60
CA PHE A 431 16.04 5.96 -4.70
C PHE A 431 16.28 4.45 -4.60
N GLN A 432 16.42 3.95 -3.38
CA GLN A 432 16.59 2.53 -3.07
C GLN A 432 15.40 2.02 -2.29
N LEU A 433 14.95 0.81 -2.58
CA LEU A 433 13.90 0.13 -1.81
C LEU A 433 14.45 -0.16 -0.39
N ILE A 434 13.80 0.39 0.63
CA ILE A 434 14.19 0.19 2.04
C ILE A 434 13.22 -0.71 2.81
N GLY A 435 12.07 -1.03 2.24
CA GLY A 435 11.12 -1.95 2.85
C GLY A 435 9.78 -2.02 2.14
N THR A 436 8.98 -2.99 2.56
CA THR A 436 7.60 -3.20 2.12
C THR A 436 6.68 -3.36 3.32
N THR A 437 5.43 -2.89 3.22
CA THR A 437 4.44 -3.01 4.30
C THR A 437 3.03 -3.08 3.73
N SER A 438 2.11 -3.67 4.49
CA SER A 438 0.66 -3.60 4.22
C SER A 438 -0.05 -2.51 5.03
N THR A 439 0.66 -1.84 5.94
CA THR A 439 0.14 -0.71 6.74
C THR A 439 0.54 0.63 6.14
N THR A 440 -0.09 1.71 6.60
CA THR A 440 0.16 3.08 6.11
C THR A 440 1.23 3.82 6.93
N ASN A 441 2.15 3.09 7.51
CA ASN A 441 3.29 3.65 8.23
C ASN A 441 4.53 2.77 8.05
N PHE A 442 5.70 3.39 8.18
CA PHE A 442 6.98 2.70 8.13
C PHE A 442 8.02 3.47 8.96
N VAL A 443 8.96 2.77 9.57
CA VAL A 443 10.05 3.38 10.34
C VAL A 443 11.39 3.05 9.71
N HIS A 444 12.04 4.07 9.13
CA HIS A 444 13.41 3.97 8.67
C HIS A 444 14.35 4.19 9.84
N GLN A 445 15.07 3.14 10.23
CA GLN A 445 15.99 3.12 11.38
C GLN A 445 17.43 3.38 10.93
N ASN A 446 18.27 3.81 11.86
CA ASN A 446 19.72 4.03 11.66
C ASN A 446 20.01 5.02 10.54
N VAL A 447 19.23 6.10 10.43
CA VAL A 447 19.48 7.16 9.46
C VAL A 447 20.75 7.94 9.83
N ASN A 448 21.55 8.27 8.84
CA ASN A 448 22.81 9.01 9.03
C ASN A 448 22.53 10.47 9.44
N ARG A 449 23.20 10.93 10.47
CA ARG A 449 23.18 12.35 10.86
C ARG A 449 23.82 13.21 9.79
N LEU A 450 23.41 14.48 9.71
CA LEU A 450 23.88 15.48 8.74
C LEU A 450 23.58 15.09 7.28
N SER A 451 22.69 14.12 7.06
CA SER A 451 22.20 13.72 5.74
C SER A 451 20.75 14.16 5.52
N THR A 452 20.41 14.43 4.27
CA THR A 452 19.03 14.66 3.84
C THR A 452 18.49 13.39 3.21
N TYR A 453 17.44 12.83 3.79
CA TYR A 453 16.70 11.71 3.21
C TYR A 453 15.43 12.20 2.54
N CYS A 454 15.21 11.77 1.30
CA CYS A 454 13.94 11.94 0.61
C CYS A 454 13.27 10.58 0.42
N TYR A 455 11.97 10.52 0.63
CA TYR A 455 11.19 9.28 0.62
C TYR A 455 10.09 9.34 -0.43
N LEU A 456 9.76 8.17 -0.96
CA LEU A 456 8.62 7.88 -1.82
C LEU A 456 7.93 6.62 -1.31
N VAL A 457 6.62 6.58 -1.46
CA VAL A 457 5.80 5.38 -1.23
C VAL A 457 5.09 5.03 -2.53
N ILE A 458 5.15 3.77 -2.92
CA ILE A 458 4.45 3.24 -4.09
C ILE A 458 3.46 2.19 -3.60
N ALA A 459 2.18 2.42 -3.82
CA ALA A 459 1.13 1.42 -3.63
C ALA A 459 0.98 0.58 -4.90
N TYR A 460 0.74 -0.71 -4.75
CA TYR A 460 0.42 -1.64 -5.84
C TYR A 460 -0.98 -2.22 -5.65
N GLU A 461 -1.75 -2.30 -6.73
CA GLU A 461 -3.03 -2.97 -6.71
C GLU A 461 -2.86 -4.48 -6.69
N ASN A 462 -3.70 -5.18 -5.90
CA ASN A 462 -3.67 -6.63 -5.83
C ASN A 462 -4.20 -7.27 -7.13
N GLY A 463 -3.40 -8.16 -7.72
CA GLY A 463 -3.74 -8.91 -8.92
C GLY A 463 -3.53 -8.19 -10.25
N THR A 464 -3.03 -6.96 -10.24
CA THR A 464 -2.71 -6.17 -11.45
C THR A 464 -1.28 -5.65 -11.43
N THR A 465 -0.90 -4.84 -12.44
CA THR A 465 0.38 -4.11 -12.48
C THR A 465 0.21 -2.62 -12.14
N GLU A 466 -1.01 -2.21 -11.77
CA GLU A 466 -1.33 -0.82 -11.46
C GLU A 466 -0.65 -0.37 -10.17
N ARG A 467 -0.22 0.87 -10.18
CA ARG A 467 0.51 1.47 -9.07
C ARG A 467 0.21 2.96 -8.91
N SER A 468 0.40 3.45 -7.70
CA SER A 468 0.28 4.87 -7.38
C SER A 468 1.48 5.32 -6.54
N LEU A 469 2.08 6.44 -6.93
CA LEU A 469 3.21 7.06 -6.25
C LEU A 469 2.70 8.17 -5.33
N SER A 470 3.33 8.31 -4.17
CA SER A 470 3.13 9.44 -3.25
C SER A 470 3.91 10.68 -3.71
N ASN A 471 3.65 11.81 -3.04
CA ASN A 471 4.55 12.94 -3.06
C ASN A 471 5.95 12.54 -2.55
N ARG A 472 6.94 13.30 -2.96
CA ARG A 472 8.31 13.23 -2.42
C ARG A 472 8.37 14.00 -1.10
N ALA A 473 8.69 13.31 0.02
CA ALA A 473 8.84 13.92 1.33
C ALA A 473 10.31 13.86 1.77
N CYS A 474 10.93 15.02 1.99
CA CYS A 474 12.35 15.10 2.37
C CYS A 474 12.50 15.54 3.81
N ARG A 475 13.51 14.98 4.50
CA ARG A 475 13.86 15.34 5.88
C ARG A 475 15.36 15.40 6.07
N PHE A 476 15.84 16.55 6.56
CA PHE A 476 17.21 16.69 7.04
C PHE A 476 17.35 16.06 8.42
N ILE A 477 18.33 15.20 8.61
CA ILE A 477 18.64 14.52 9.87
C ILE A 477 19.65 15.38 10.63
N ALA A 478 19.14 16.26 11.44
CA ALA A 478 20.00 17.13 12.24
C ALA A 478 20.82 16.32 13.27
N GLN A 479 21.91 16.90 13.73
CA GLN A 479 22.60 16.44 14.92
C GLN A 479 22.01 17.14 16.15
N PRO A 480 21.93 16.48 17.33
CA PRO A 480 21.59 17.18 18.58
C PRO A 480 22.51 18.37 18.80
N SER A 481 21.93 19.47 19.26
CA SER A 481 22.70 20.68 19.54
C SER A 481 23.77 20.39 20.58
N GLN A 482 25.02 20.79 20.28
CA GLN A 482 26.13 20.72 21.23
C GLN A 482 26.49 22.14 21.62
N PRO A 483 26.78 22.41 22.93
CA PRO A 483 27.28 23.72 23.33
C PRO A 483 28.65 23.97 22.74
N ALA A 484 28.92 25.21 22.33
CA ALA A 484 30.24 25.63 21.82
C ALA A 484 31.30 25.70 22.94
N TRP A 485 30.85 25.94 24.17
CA TRP A 485 31.68 25.92 25.38
C TRP A 485 30.89 25.43 26.58
N ASN A 486 31.63 24.89 27.56
CA ASN A 486 31.17 24.50 28.89
C ASN A 486 32.31 24.71 29.84
N TYR A 487 32.31 25.82 30.57
CA TYR A 487 33.44 26.24 31.42
C TYR A 487 33.00 26.17 32.89
N LEU A 488 33.70 25.33 33.69
CA LEU A 488 33.58 25.37 35.12
C LEU A 488 34.38 26.60 35.61
N GLN A 489 33.65 27.64 35.95
CA GLN A 489 34.18 28.97 36.28
C GLN A 489 34.90 28.97 37.63
N THR A 490 34.31 28.35 38.65
CA THR A 490 34.97 28.17 39.95
C THR A 490 34.37 27.00 40.74
N ALA A 491 35.22 26.39 41.57
CA ALA A 491 34.82 25.52 42.64
C ALA A 491 35.36 26.14 43.96
N THR A 492 34.49 26.70 44.76
CA THR A 492 34.83 27.45 45.97
C THR A 492 34.12 26.89 47.20
N VAL A 493 34.77 26.94 48.36
CA VAL A 493 34.13 26.56 49.62
C VAL A 493 33.23 27.71 50.08
N SER A 494 32.00 27.34 50.47
CA SER A 494 30.98 28.24 51.01
C SER A 494 30.44 27.65 52.30
N GLY A 495 30.96 28.12 53.40
CA GLY A 495 30.71 27.48 54.71
C GLY A 495 31.23 26.03 54.74
N ASN A 496 30.36 25.06 55.00
CA ASN A 496 30.71 23.64 55.03
C ASN A 496 30.43 22.93 53.70
N ASN A 497 30.08 23.67 52.63
CA ASN A 497 29.70 23.16 51.33
C ASN A 497 30.66 23.65 50.25
N VAL A 498 30.51 23.11 49.03
CA VAL A 498 31.22 23.66 47.87
C VAL A 498 30.20 24.22 46.91
N GLU A 499 30.41 25.47 46.48
CA GLU A 499 29.73 26.08 45.35
C GLU A 499 30.56 25.86 44.08
N VAL A 500 29.90 25.24 43.07
CA VAL A 500 30.44 25.05 41.76
C VAL A 500 29.69 25.99 40.80
N ARG A 501 30.40 26.95 40.22
CA ARG A 501 29.83 27.87 39.24
C ARG A 501 30.28 27.52 37.82
N CYS A 502 29.35 27.49 36.88
CA CYS A 502 29.61 27.18 35.48
C CYS A 502 29.17 28.33 34.58
N PHE A 503 29.98 28.63 33.59
CA PHE A 503 29.69 29.51 32.49
C PHE A 503 29.40 28.67 31.27
N THR A 504 28.15 28.74 30.75
CA THR A 504 27.59 27.78 29.78
C THR A 504 27.13 28.50 28.51
N ASP A 505 27.13 27.77 27.39
CA ASP A 505 26.55 28.27 26.15
C ASP A 505 25.02 28.20 26.21
N LEU A 506 24.38 29.35 26.44
CA LEU A 506 22.91 29.47 26.52
C LEU A 506 22.21 29.32 25.16
N SER A 507 22.95 29.36 24.04
CA SER A 507 22.39 29.16 22.72
C SER A 507 22.14 27.67 22.37
N ALA A 508 22.83 26.77 23.07
CA ALA A 508 22.70 25.33 22.86
C ALA A 508 21.47 24.76 23.59
N THR A 509 20.72 23.90 22.88
CA THR A 509 19.59 23.17 23.47
C THR A 509 20.09 21.92 24.17
N VAL A 510 20.29 22.01 25.49
CA VAL A 510 20.72 20.92 26.37
C VAL A 510 19.64 20.60 27.39
N LEU A 511 19.60 19.35 27.88
CA LEU A 511 18.71 18.96 28.98
C LEU A 511 19.18 19.53 30.32
N GLY A 512 20.48 19.76 30.47
CA GLY A 512 21.11 20.27 31.66
C GLY A 512 22.59 19.93 31.71
N TYR A 513 23.20 20.22 32.86
CA TYR A 513 24.59 19.91 33.15
C TYR A 513 24.68 18.97 34.33
N ARG A 514 25.28 17.80 34.13
CA ARG A 514 25.59 16.85 35.20
C ARG A 514 26.87 17.27 35.89
N ILE A 515 26.84 17.48 37.20
CA ILE A 515 28.01 17.79 38.02
C ILE A 515 28.57 16.50 38.57
N GLU A 516 29.86 16.35 38.39
CA GLU A 516 30.59 15.16 38.83
C GLU A 516 31.77 15.61 39.71
N ARG A 517 32.09 14.77 40.72
CA ARG A 517 33.13 15.03 41.74
C ARG A 517 34.07 13.83 41.87
N THR A 518 35.33 14.09 42.17
CA THR A 518 36.30 13.11 42.62
C THR A 518 37.26 13.75 43.61
N THR A 519 37.92 12.97 44.45
CA THR A 519 39.01 13.43 45.32
C THR A 519 40.39 13.32 44.66
N ASP A 520 40.50 12.48 43.62
CA ASP A 520 41.75 12.22 42.89
C ASP A 520 41.43 12.02 41.40
N LEU A 521 42.20 12.66 40.54
CA LEU A 521 42.05 12.54 39.07
C LEU A 521 42.37 11.14 38.53
N SER A 522 43.02 10.28 39.30
CA SER A 522 43.23 8.87 38.94
C SER A 522 41.99 8.00 39.20
N LEU A 523 41.02 8.51 39.93
CA LEU A 523 39.75 7.87 40.23
C LEU A 523 38.65 8.33 39.28
N PRO A 524 37.61 7.51 39.08
CA PRO A 524 36.44 7.95 38.33
C PRO A 524 35.75 9.12 39.05
N PHE A 525 35.11 9.99 38.22
CA PHE A 525 34.23 11.03 38.75
C PHE A 525 32.85 10.45 39.05
N ASP A 526 32.32 10.70 40.21
CA ASP A 526 31.01 10.33 40.66
C ASP A 526 29.96 11.43 40.34
N PRO A 527 28.84 11.12 39.72
CA PRO A 527 27.78 12.10 39.51
C PRO A 527 27.12 12.46 40.86
N ILE A 528 27.06 13.76 41.16
CA ILE A 528 26.50 14.25 42.44
C ILE A 528 25.23 15.08 42.26
N GLY A 529 24.89 15.47 41.04
CA GLY A 529 23.68 16.23 40.76
C GLY A 529 23.63 16.77 39.34
N THR A 530 22.56 17.49 39.06
CA THR A 530 22.33 18.17 37.79
C THR A 530 21.90 19.61 38.04
N MET A 531 22.28 20.49 37.13
CA MET A 531 21.77 21.86 37.08
C MET A 531 21.19 22.16 35.72
N VAL A 532 20.16 22.98 35.69
CA VAL A 532 19.54 23.46 34.45
C VAL A 532 19.98 24.91 34.23
N PRO A 533 20.48 25.26 33.07
CA PRO A 533 20.95 26.62 32.81
C PRO A 533 19.77 27.59 32.87
N SER A 534 19.87 28.55 33.79
CA SER A 534 18.88 29.63 33.95
C SER A 534 19.47 31.01 33.69
N GLY A 535 20.76 31.04 33.39
CA GLY A 535 21.59 32.25 33.17
C GLY A 535 23.06 31.91 33.29
N ASN A 536 23.92 32.91 33.18
CA ASN A 536 25.35 32.78 33.38
C ASN A 536 25.84 33.75 34.48
N PRO A 537 26.63 33.30 35.48
CA PRO A 537 26.91 31.87 35.76
C PRO A 537 25.70 31.12 36.34
N VAL A 538 25.70 29.80 36.23
CA VAL A 538 24.78 28.91 36.93
C VAL A 538 25.55 28.22 38.07
N SER A 539 24.96 28.17 39.28
CA SER A 539 25.56 27.59 40.48
C SER A 539 24.96 26.26 40.85
N PHE A 540 25.82 25.38 41.33
CA PHE A 540 25.46 24.11 41.99
C PHE A 540 26.12 24.04 43.35
N PHE A 541 25.37 23.63 44.42
CA PHE A 541 25.90 23.47 45.74
C PHE A 541 26.04 21.99 46.11
N ASP A 542 27.26 21.59 46.47
CA ASP A 542 27.51 20.24 46.99
C ASP A 542 27.53 20.27 48.52
N TYR A 543 26.50 19.67 49.07
CA TYR A 543 26.30 19.55 50.53
C TYR A 543 26.86 18.25 51.11
N SER A 544 27.42 17.36 50.26
CA SER A 544 27.89 16.02 50.64
C SER A 544 29.42 15.94 50.75
N VAL A 545 30.03 17.00 51.20
CA VAL A 545 31.50 17.17 51.27
C VAL A 545 31.99 17.38 52.69
N ASP A 546 33.19 16.95 52.98
CA ASP A 546 33.94 17.33 54.18
C ASP A 546 35.12 18.25 53.73
N VAL A 547 34.82 19.54 53.67
CA VAL A 547 35.77 20.57 53.18
C VAL A 547 36.96 20.78 54.12
N GLY A 548 36.86 20.32 55.38
CA GLY A 548 37.93 20.41 56.36
C GLY A 548 39.00 19.32 56.27
N SER A 549 38.66 18.19 55.63
CA SER A 549 39.56 17.05 55.51
C SER A 549 40.03 16.73 54.11
N SER A 550 39.31 17.21 53.07
CA SER A 550 39.64 16.86 51.69
C SER A 550 39.43 18.01 50.73
N SER A 551 40.24 18.04 49.68
CA SER A 551 40.00 18.85 48.51
C SER A 551 39.35 18.01 47.44
N TYR A 552 38.49 18.64 46.60
CA TYR A 552 37.66 17.96 45.64
C TYR A 552 37.85 18.54 44.23
N TYR A 553 37.89 17.68 43.24
CA TYR A 553 37.83 18.07 41.84
C TYR A 553 36.38 17.97 41.35
N TYR A 554 35.94 18.96 40.63
CA TYR A 554 34.62 19.03 39.99
C TYR A 554 34.75 19.21 38.50
N ARG A 555 33.77 18.67 37.77
CA ARG A 555 33.53 18.98 36.35
C ARG A 555 32.04 19.00 36.05
N ALA A 556 31.68 19.70 34.99
CA ALA A 556 30.32 19.74 34.48
C ALA A 556 30.26 19.04 33.12
N ILE A 557 29.29 18.23 32.87
CA ILE A 557 29.05 17.55 31.59
C ILE A 557 27.75 18.05 31.05
N ALA A 558 27.75 18.73 29.91
CA ALA A 558 26.55 19.09 29.18
C ALA A 558 25.87 17.83 28.64
N ILE A 559 24.55 17.70 28.88
CA ILE A 559 23.73 16.60 28.39
C ILE A 559 22.89 17.12 27.24
N ASP A 560 23.05 16.54 26.06
CA ASP A 560 22.29 16.91 24.87
C ASP A 560 20.79 16.58 25.00
N SER A 561 20.01 17.02 24.03
CA SER A 561 18.56 16.74 23.99
C SER A 561 18.21 15.26 23.93
N CYS A 562 19.19 14.39 23.72
CA CYS A 562 19.06 12.93 23.67
C CYS A 562 19.58 12.24 24.94
N GLY A 563 19.98 12.99 25.96
CA GLY A 563 20.52 12.44 27.21
C GLY A 563 21.95 11.92 27.09
N GLN A 564 22.68 12.26 26.03
CA GLN A 564 24.06 11.86 25.84
C GLN A 564 25.02 12.97 26.28
N ASN A 565 26.25 12.59 26.69
CA ASN A 565 27.29 13.55 27.01
C ASN A 565 27.69 14.31 25.76
N ALA A 566 27.49 15.63 25.76
CA ALA A 566 27.78 16.49 24.64
C ALA A 566 29.17 17.16 24.77
N LEU A 567 29.45 17.80 25.92
CA LEU A 567 30.69 18.50 26.16
C LEU A 567 31.07 18.47 27.65
N VAL A 568 32.31 18.13 27.95
CA VAL A 568 32.86 18.11 29.32
C VAL A 568 33.60 19.42 29.57
N SER A 569 33.41 20.02 30.75
CA SER A 569 34.15 21.22 31.19
C SER A 569 35.60 20.91 31.56
N ASN A 570 36.39 21.97 31.84
CA ASN A 570 37.61 21.89 32.65
C ASN A 570 37.31 21.31 34.03
N ASN A 571 38.35 20.85 34.75
CA ASN A 571 38.23 20.38 36.13
C ASN A 571 38.62 21.55 37.08
N GLY A 572 37.72 21.88 38.03
CA GLY A 572 38.03 22.85 39.08
C GLY A 572 38.38 22.12 40.39
N LYS A 573 39.39 22.51 41.10
CA LYS A 573 39.81 21.92 42.37
C LYS A 573 39.64 22.90 43.54
N THR A 574 38.96 22.49 44.60
CA THR A 574 38.84 23.30 45.84
C THR A 574 40.19 23.44 46.56
N ILE A 575 40.28 24.50 47.33
CA ILE A 575 41.43 24.72 48.23
C ILE A 575 41.17 24.10 49.59
N LEU A 576 42.04 23.21 50.04
CA LEU A 576 42.08 22.70 51.40
C LEU A 576 43.18 23.41 52.13
N LEU A 577 42.81 24.20 53.12
CA LEU A 577 43.71 24.83 54.08
C LEU A 577 43.89 23.97 55.29
N THR A 578 45.13 23.70 55.67
CA THR A 578 45.55 23.10 56.95
C THR A 578 46.39 24.06 57.73
N ILE A 579 46.26 24.03 59.04
CA ILE A 579 47.04 24.94 59.87
C ILE A 579 47.67 24.15 61.06
N ASP A 580 48.84 24.63 61.51
CA ASP A 580 49.51 24.12 62.69
C ASP A 580 49.96 25.32 63.55
N ALA A 581 49.61 25.30 64.83
CA ALA A 581 49.89 26.36 65.78
C ALA A 581 51.05 26.02 66.68
N ASN A 582 52.09 26.80 66.65
CA ASN A 582 53.22 26.69 67.61
C ASN A 582 53.07 27.75 68.69
N SER A 583 52.43 27.41 69.77
CA SER A 583 52.15 28.32 70.92
C SER A 583 53.34 28.88 71.56
N LEU A 584 54.45 28.12 71.66
CA LEU A 584 55.69 28.61 72.24
C LEU A 584 56.39 29.69 71.43
N ARG A 585 56.18 29.67 70.11
CA ARG A 585 56.77 30.72 69.22
C ARG A 585 55.77 31.80 68.91
N GLY A 586 54.49 31.60 69.19
CA GLY A 586 53.42 32.49 68.74
C GLY A 586 53.26 32.55 67.22
N ILE A 587 53.47 31.41 66.53
CA ILE A 587 53.45 31.35 65.09
C ILE A 587 52.35 30.28 64.71
N VAL A 588 51.49 30.64 63.75
CA VAL A 588 50.58 29.74 63.10
C VAL A 588 51.08 29.53 61.65
N THR A 589 51.36 28.27 61.29
CA THR A 589 51.77 27.89 59.98
C THR A 589 50.54 27.42 59.16
N LEU A 590 50.31 28.10 58.07
CA LEU A 590 49.24 27.80 57.08
C LEU A 590 49.84 27.03 55.90
N GLN A 591 49.17 25.94 55.48
CA GLN A 591 49.53 25.22 54.24
C GLN A 591 48.28 24.91 53.46
N TRP A 592 48.31 25.04 52.16
CA TRP A 592 47.17 24.73 51.31
C TRP A 592 47.62 24.11 50.01
N ASN A 593 46.67 23.40 49.29
CA ASN A 593 46.93 22.96 47.91
C ASN A 593 46.67 24.10 46.91
N ALA A 594 47.37 24.05 45.78
CA ALA A 594 47.09 24.99 44.70
C ALA A 594 45.69 24.83 44.17
N TYR A 595 45.00 25.95 43.93
CA TYR A 595 43.81 25.96 43.12
C TYR A 595 44.15 25.54 41.69
N GLN A 596 43.28 24.73 41.05
CA GLN A 596 43.48 24.22 39.69
C GLN A 596 42.18 24.31 38.90
N GLY A 597 42.34 24.58 37.61
CA GLY A 597 41.25 24.44 36.64
C GLY A 597 40.80 25.72 35.97
N TRP A 598 41.25 26.87 36.40
CA TRP A 598 40.98 28.12 35.68
C TRP A 598 41.66 28.14 34.32
N ASP A 599 40.97 28.72 33.33
CA ASP A 599 41.52 29.03 32.02
C ASP A 599 42.59 30.13 32.13
N GLY A 600 42.40 31.07 33.06
CA GLY A 600 43.42 31.95 33.56
C GLY A 600 44.36 31.23 34.51
N PHE A 601 45.32 31.95 35.06
CA PHE A 601 46.24 31.45 36.08
C PHE A 601 45.95 32.14 37.42
N VAL A 602 46.32 31.50 38.52
CA VAL A 602 46.25 32.11 39.83
C VAL A 602 47.30 33.26 39.87
N THR A 603 46.84 34.47 40.15
CA THR A 603 47.70 35.63 40.27
C THR A 603 48.34 35.76 41.65
N GLU A 604 47.57 35.44 42.67
CA GLU A 604 47.96 35.58 44.07
C GLU A 604 47.05 34.73 44.95
N TYR A 605 47.52 34.41 46.15
CA TYR A 605 46.70 33.93 47.26
C TYR A 605 46.64 35.03 48.33
N ARG A 606 45.43 35.41 48.76
CA ARG A 606 45.14 36.35 49.85
C ARG A 606 44.80 35.58 51.09
N ILE A 607 45.44 35.92 52.20
CA ILE A 607 45.27 35.24 53.47
C ILE A 607 44.46 36.15 54.40
N TYR A 608 43.35 35.62 54.88
CA TYR A 608 42.47 36.30 55.80
C TYR A 608 42.53 35.59 57.16
N ARG A 609 42.52 36.38 58.24
CA ARG A 609 42.58 35.89 59.62
C ARG A 609 41.37 36.41 60.39
N SER A 610 40.87 35.58 61.27
CA SER A 610 39.87 35.94 62.28
C SER A 610 40.45 35.75 63.66
N ILE A 611 40.22 36.71 64.54
CA ILE A 611 40.58 36.66 65.94
C ILE A 611 39.33 36.90 66.76
N ASN A 612 39.02 36.02 67.73
CA ASN A 612 37.79 36.07 68.51
C ASN A 612 36.53 36.12 67.57
N GLY A 613 36.53 35.34 66.50
CA GLY A 613 35.42 35.26 65.55
C GLY A 613 35.25 36.46 64.62
N VAL A 614 36.13 37.45 64.66
CA VAL A 614 36.07 38.66 63.80
C VAL A 614 37.19 38.63 62.76
N PHE A 615 36.83 38.64 61.50
CA PHE A 615 37.79 38.68 60.38
C PHE A 615 38.36 40.08 60.19
N ASP A 616 39.64 40.13 59.87
CA ASP A 616 40.27 41.35 59.39
C ASP A 616 39.60 41.82 58.09
N PRO A 617 39.35 43.13 57.91
CA PRO A 617 38.63 43.65 56.73
C PRO A 617 39.44 43.58 55.42
N ALA A 618 40.71 43.30 55.51
CA ALA A 618 41.66 43.16 54.39
C ALA A 618 42.51 41.92 54.61
N PRO A 619 43.09 41.34 53.57
CA PRO A 619 43.99 40.20 53.71
C PRO A 619 45.20 40.63 54.54
N ILE A 620 45.60 39.80 55.49
CA ILE A 620 46.75 40.01 56.34
C ILE A 620 48.07 39.86 55.54
N ALA A 621 48.02 39.08 54.47
CA ALA A 621 49.11 38.84 53.55
C ALA A 621 48.60 38.47 52.16
N THR A 622 49.43 38.74 51.15
CA THR A 622 49.29 38.29 49.79
C THR A 622 50.55 37.55 49.39
N VAL A 623 50.41 36.33 48.90
CA VAL A 623 51.52 35.48 48.47
C VAL A 623 51.47 35.14 47.00
N LEU A 624 52.63 34.93 46.38
CA LEU A 624 52.74 34.57 44.98
C LEU A 624 52.17 33.11 44.74
N PRO A 625 51.68 32.79 43.54
CA PRO A 625 51.03 31.52 43.23
C PRO A 625 51.87 30.27 43.55
N GLY A 626 53.19 30.36 43.50
CA GLY A 626 54.10 29.24 43.77
C GLY A 626 54.34 29.01 45.27
N LEU A 627 53.88 29.91 46.15
CA LEU A 627 53.98 29.75 47.59
C LEU A 627 52.67 29.28 48.15
N LEU A 628 52.65 28.04 48.68
CA LEU A 628 51.46 27.37 49.17
C LEU A 628 51.52 27.23 50.70
N PHE A 629 52.24 28.15 51.35
CA PHE A 629 52.31 28.23 52.80
C PHE A 629 52.55 29.72 53.26
N TYR A 630 52.16 29.98 54.46
CA TYR A 630 52.39 31.27 55.13
C TYR A 630 52.59 31.06 56.63
N GLU A 631 53.44 31.78 57.25
CA GLU A 631 53.64 31.80 58.69
C GLU A 631 53.16 33.15 59.24
N ASP A 632 52.14 33.07 60.10
CA ASP A 632 51.60 34.25 60.81
C ASP A 632 52.12 34.35 62.23
N ASP A 633 52.74 35.49 62.56
CA ASP A 633 53.13 35.81 63.88
C ASP A 633 51.98 36.40 64.71
N VAL A 634 51.47 35.58 65.58
CA VAL A 634 50.28 35.88 66.41
C VAL A 634 50.71 36.36 67.82
N SER A 635 51.98 36.55 68.08
CA SER A 635 52.52 37.01 69.37
C SER A 635 51.97 38.36 69.85
N MET A 636 51.44 39.15 68.95
CA MET A 636 50.75 40.42 69.26
C MET A 636 49.32 40.24 69.84
N PHE A 637 48.75 39.07 69.75
CA PHE A 637 47.34 38.79 70.14
C PHE A 637 47.22 37.98 71.45
N LEU A 638 48.22 38.19 72.33
CA LEU A 638 48.24 37.49 73.63
C LEU A 638 46.98 37.66 74.50
N GLY A 639 46.18 38.68 74.24
CA GLY A 639 44.95 38.96 74.94
C GLY A 639 43.72 38.36 74.29
N SER A 640 43.82 37.60 73.17
CA SER A 640 42.72 36.89 72.54
C SER A 640 42.36 35.61 73.33
N ASP A 641 41.22 35.00 72.98
CA ASP A 641 40.79 33.71 73.51
C ASP A 641 41.68 32.53 73.04
N GLY A 642 42.56 32.77 72.04
CA GLY A 642 43.46 31.79 71.45
C GLY A 642 42.87 31.03 70.26
N GLU A 643 41.60 31.19 69.92
CA GLU A 643 41.04 30.66 68.69
C GLU A 643 41.36 31.64 67.57
N ILE A 644 42.14 31.18 66.60
CA ILE A 644 42.51 31.96 65.43
C ILE A 644 42.16 31.16 64.17
N CYS A 645 41.27 31.72 63.36
CA CYS A 645 40.81 31.06 62.16
C CYS A 645 41.34 31.78 60.92
N TYR A 646 41.53 30.99 59.85
CA TYR A 646 42.03 31.48 58.57
C TYR A 646 41.24 30.91 57.43
N TYR A 647 41.14 31.67 56.33
CA TYR A 647 40.87 31.15 55.02
C TYR A 647 41.83 31.80 54.00
N VAL A 648 41.99 31.07 52.89
CA VAL A 648 42.84 31.52 51.76
C VAL A 648 41.98 31.74 50.56
N GLU A 649 42.12 32.87 49.89
CA GLU A 649 41.42 33.20 48.65
C GLU A 649 42.43 33.19 47.51
N ALA A 650 42.24 32.32 46.51
CA ALA A 650 42.94 32.39 45.22
C ALA A 650 42.26 33.40 44.33
N VAL A 651 43.04 34.14 43.53
CA VAL A 651 42.55 35.15 42.59
C VAL A 651 42.99 34.75 41.18
N GLU A 652 42.02 34.67 40.26
CA GLU A 652 42.24 34.36 38.86
C GLU A 652 42.72 35.60 38.08
N SER A 653 43.61 35.44 37.09
CA SER A 653 43.86 36.44 36.06
C SER A 653 42.68 36.53 35.08
N LEU A 654 42.61 37.57 34.28
CA LEU A 654 41.62 37.65 33.20
C LEU A 654 41.79 36.46 32.27
N ASN A 655 40.72 35.67 32.08
CA ASN A 655 40.70 34.46 31.26
C ASN A 655 40.18 34.74 29.84
N SER A 656 40.14 33.73 28.97
CA SER A 656 39.69 33.84 27.57
C SER A 656 38.21 34.19 27.45
N PHE A 657 37.40 34.00 28.48
CA PHE A 657 35.98 34.39 28.53
C PHE A 657 35.81 35.86 29.02
N GLY A 658 36.88 36.57 29.33
CA GLY A 658 36.81 37.93 29.88
C GLY A 658 36.36 38.00 31.34
N ILE A 659 36.54 36.91 32.10
CA ILE A 659 36.09 36.73 33.48
C ILE A 659 37.32 36.67 34.38
N THR A 660 37.18 37.17 35.62
CA THR A 660 38.09 36.95 36.74
C THR A 660 37.30 36.41 37.92
N GLU A 661 37.79 35.36 38.52
CA GLU A 661 37.10 34.69 39.65
C GLU A 661 37.99 34.60 40.87
N THR A 662 37.36 34.30 41.99
CA THR A 662 38.07 33.94 43.23
C THR A 662 37.55 32.60 43.75
N SER A 663 38.41 31.90 44.45
CA SER A 663 38.06 30.67 45.16
C SER A 663 38.59 30.70 46.58
N ILE A 664 37.71 30.41 47.51
CA ILE A 664 38.00 30.46 48.97
C ILE A 664 38.20 29.03 49.47
N SER A 665 39.16 28.84 50.39
CA SER A 665 39.41 27.58 51.09
C SER A 665 38.35 27.30 52.18
N ASN A 666 38.42 26.14 52.79
CA ASN A 666 37.78 25.90 54.08
C ASN A 666 38.27 26.88 55.12
N LEU A 667 37.43 27.14 56.11
CA LEU A 667 37.84 27.79 57.34
C LEU A 667 38.64 26.80 58.18
N ALA A 668 39.87 27.15 58.51
CA ALA A 668 40.72 26.36 59.39
C ALA A 668 41.03 27.16 60.63
N CYS A 669 40.72 26.60 61.79
CA CYS A 669 40.89 27.24 63.06
C CYS A 669 41.96 26.49 63.90
N ALA A 670 42.89 27.22 64.48
CA ALA A 670 43.81 26.68 65.47
C ALA A 670 43.56 27.30 66.85
N VAL A 671 43.68 26.49 67.85
CA VAL A 671 43.66 26.95 69.21
C VAL A 671 45.11 27.00 69.70
N VAL A 672 45.60 28.20 69.95
CA VAL A 672 46.91 28.41 70.56
C VAL A 672 46.83 28.04 72.04
N GLU A 673 47.65 27.06 72.46
CA GLU A 673 47.63 26.62 73.88
C GLU A 673 47.92 27.81 74.81
N PRO A 674 47.13 27.98 75.89
CA PRO A 674 47.33 29.05 76.87
C PRO A 674 48.68 28.98 77.55
N ILE A 675 49.40 30.11 77.54
CA ILE A 675 50.68 30.29 78.27
C ILE A 675 50.35 30.88 79.64
N VAL A 676 50.70 30.21 80.67
CA VAL A 676 50.47 30.64 82.07
C VAL A 676 51.76 30.91 82.76
N TRP A 677 51.92 32.14 83.26
CA TRP A 677 52.97 32.52 84.14
C TRP A 677 52.43 32.96 85.47
N VAL A 678 52.88 32.34 86.57
CA VAL A 678 52.39 32.63 87.89
C VAL A 678 53.59 32.99 88.77
N PRO A 679 53.60 34.16 89.43
CA PRO A 679 54.69 34.55 90.39
C PRO A 679 54.75 33.51 91.53
N ASN A 680 55.99 33.16 91.90
CA ASN A 680 56.18 32.25 93.08
C ASN A 680 56.24 32.95 94.41
N ALA A 681 56.38 34.30 94.42
CA ALA A 681 56.43 35.16 95.60
C ALA A 681 55.98 36.60 95.22
N PHE A 682 55.40 37.30 96.22
CA PHE A 682 55.12 38.75 96.10
C PHE A 682 55.29 39.38 97.50
N MET A 683 55.55 40.69 97.50
CA MET A 683 55.98 41.44 98.68
C MET A 683 55.10 42.68 98.88
N VAL A 684 54.25 42.65 99.92
CA VAL A 684 53.40 43.81 100.23
C VAL A 684 54.29 44.96 100.73
N GLY A 685 54.19 46.15 100.13
CA GLY A 685 55.07 47.26 100.31
C GLY A 685 56.44 47.24 99.55
N GLY A 686 56.58 46.30 98.54
CA GLY A 686 57.76 46.13 97.67
C GLY A 686 57.43 46.41 96.24
N ILE A 687 58.26 45.89 95.30
CA ILE A 687 58.06 46.11 93.86
C ILE A 687 56.87 45.31 93.27
N ASN A 688 56.64 44.08 93.73
CA ASN A 688 55.48 43.18 93.39
C ASN A 688 54.54 43.12 94.55
N GLU A 689 53.59 44.03 94.68
CA GLU A 689 52.70 44.16 95.81
C GLU A 689 51.43 43.27 95.64
N ILE A 690 51.12 42.80 94.40
CA ILE A 690 49.98 42.07 94.15
C ILE A 690 50.33 40.71 93.46
N PHE A 691 49.82 39.66 94.00
CA PHE A 691 49.92 38.35 93.31
C PHE A 691 48.80 38.23 92.28
N ILE A 692 49.20 38.20 90.96
CA ILE A 692 48.34 38.08 89.82
C ILE A 692 48.94 37.10 88.83
N PRO A 693 48.29 36.01 88.47
CA PRO A 693 48.74 35.22 87.32
C PRO A 693 48.59 35.99 85.99
N VAL A 694 49.50 35.77 85.11
CA VAL A 694 49.41 36.26 83.73
C VAL A 694 49.10 35.05 82.78
N ILE A 695 48.01 35.14 82.06
CA ILE A 695 47.59 34.11 81.07
C ILE A 695 47.49 34.80 79.74
N SER A 696 47.97 34.14 78.74
CA SER A 696 47.79 34.52 77.35
C SER A 696 47.11 33.46 76.61
N PHE A 697 46.30 33.81 75.55
CA PHE A 697 45.53 32.92 74.69
C PHE A 697 44.49 32.11 75.47
N ALA A 698 43.70 32.77 76.33
CA ALA A 698 42.70 32.13 77.11
C ALA A 698 41.33 32.80 77.06
N ASP A 699 40.29 31.99 77.05
CA ASP A 699 38.92 32.49 77.27
C ASP A 699 38.72 32.73 78.77
N TYR A 700 38.55 33.96 79.12
CA TYR A 700 38.38 34.41 80.48
C TYR A 700 36.94 34.30 81.03
N SER A 701 36.00 33.82 80.27
CA SER A 701 34.62 33.66 80.68
C SER A 701 34.51 32.68 81.89
N ASN A 702 35.41 31.73 81.94
CA ASN A 702 35.53 30.72 83.03
C ASN A 702 36.74 30.96 83.96
N TYR A 703 37.31 32.19 84.02
CA TYR A 703 38.41 32.49 84.83
C TYR A 703 38.04 32.49 86.34
N GLN A 704 38.77 31.70 87.18
CA GLN A 704 38.62 31.73 88.57
C GLN A 704 39.99 31.54 89.24
N LEU A 705 40.40 32.50 90.13
CA LEU A 705 41.58 32.41 90.94
C LEU A 705 41.13 32.29 92.43
N ARG A 706 41.54 31.19 93.06
CA ARG A 706 41.33 30.97 94.54
C ARG A 706 42.67 30.79 95.19
N ILE A 707 42.84 31.47 96.42
CA ILE A 707 44.07 31.36 97.21
C ILE A 707 43.61 30.80 98.55
N PHE A 708 44.38 29.84 99.04
CA PHE A 708 44.09 29.10 100.29
C PHE A 708 45.25 29.29 101.27
N ASP A 709 44.95 29.41 102.55
CA ASP A 709 45.91 29.28 103.65
C ASP A 709 46.34 27.82 103.84
N ARG A 710 47.29 27.64 104.80
CA ARG A 710 47.83 26.31 105.15
C ARG A 710 46.79 25.34 105.75
N TRP A 711 45.61 25.86 106.11
CA TRP A 711 44.50 25.10 106.68
C TRP A 711 43.41 24.77 105.61
N GLY A 712 43.62 25.23 104.37
CA GLY A 712 42.67 25.00 103.27
C GLY A 712 41.53 25.99 103.28
N GLN A 713 41.56 27.10 104.00
CA GLN A 713 40.56 28.14 103.96
C GLN A 713 40.85 29.11 102.89
N ILE A 714 39.82 29.48 102.08
CA ILE A 714 39.93 30.49 101.01
C ILE A 714 40.23 31.84 101.65
N VAL A 715 41.32 32.47 101.25
CA VAL A 715 41.79 33.80 101.71
C VAL A 715 41.60 34.89 100.70
N PHE A 716 41.49 34.49 99.41
CA PHE A 716 41.17 35.34 98.28
C PHE A 716 40.47 34.51 97.21
N GLU A 717 39.48 35.13 96.52
CA GLU A 717 38.82 34.55 95.36
C GLU A 717 38.39 35.70 94.41
N THR A 718 38.61 35.47 93.16
CA THR A 718 38.15 36.40 92.11
C THR A 718 37.86 35.65 90.81
N THR A 719 36.91 36.17 89.98
CA THR A 719 36.64 35.80 88.62
C THR A 719 37.12 36.86 87.63
N ASP A 720 37.65 37.98 88.12
CA ASP A 720 38.25 39.05 87.33
C ASP A 720 39.74 38.85 87.17
N ARG A 721 40.19 38.61 85.94
CA ARG A 721 41.62 38.43 85.64
C ARG A 721 42.51 39.63 85.97
N ALA A 722 41.91 40.83 86.04
CA ALA A 722 42.63 42.04 86.37
C ALA A 722 42.77 42.24 87.88
N GLN A 723 42.10 41.43 88.71
CA GLN A 723 42.10 41.54 90.14
C GLN A 723 43.03 40.46 90.73
N GLY A 724 44.15 40.93 91.32
CA GLY A 724 45.11 40.11 92.04
C GLY A 724 44.94 40.20 93.58
N TRP A 725 45.53 39.26 94.31
CA TRP A 725 45.58 39.28 95.71
C TRP A 725 46.66 40.24 96.27
N ASP A 726 46.23 41.23 97.07
CA ASP A 726 47.04 42.23 97.74
C ASP A 726 47.66 41.75 99.08
N GLY A 727 47.57 40.47 99.35
CA GLY A 727 48.06 39.89 100.59
C GLY A 727 47.23 40.12 101.87
N LYS A 728 46.04 40.76 101.75
CA LYS A 728 45.11 40.95 102.89
C LYS A 728 44.12 39.82 102.95
N ILE A 729 43.80 39.50 104.21
CA ILE A 729 42.70 38.56 104.62
C ILE A 729 41.77 39.36 105.50
N ASN A 730 40.47 39.47 105.08
CA ASN A 730 39.49 40.28 105.82
C ASN A 730 39.98 41.70 106.18
N ASN A 731 40.57 42.42 105.19
CA ASN A 731 41.17 43.76 105.29
C ASN A 731 42.37 43.89 106.25
N GLN A 732 42.89 42.78 106.77
CA GLN A 732 44.13 42.79 107.52
C GLN A 732 45.22 42.03 106.79
N LEU A 733 46.47 42.52 107.00
CA LEU A 733 47.61 41.91 106.30
C LEU A 733 47.83 40.48 106.73
N GLY A 734 47.80 39.52 105.80
CA GLY A 734 48.09 38.13 106.06
C GLY A 734 49.39 37.85 106.69
N ARG A 735 49.63 36.69 107.25
CA ARG A 735 50.90 36.26 107.79
C ARG A 735 51.91 35.95 106.70
N GLU A 736 53.14 36.24 106.87
CA GLU A 736 54.22 35.78 105.94
C GLU A 736 54.21 34.25 105.91
N GLY A 737 54.39 33.71 104.72
CA GLY A 737 54.41 32.29 104.53
C GLY A 737 53.88 31.84 103.21
N VAL A 738 53.77 30.57 103.02
CA VAL A 738 53.35 29.96 101.75
C VAL A 738 51.81 29.75 101.77
N TYR A 739 51.17 30.18 100.68
CA TYR A 739 49.74 29.98 100.38
C TYR A 739 49.63 29.13 99.14
N VAL A 740 48.54 28.40 99.01
CA VAL A 740 48.22 27.60 97.83
C VAL A 740 47.30 28.39 96.92
N TRP A 741 47.64 28.45 95.67
CA TRP A 741 46.72 29.01 94.72
C TRP A 741 46.17 27.92 93.79
N VAL A 742 44.91 28.04 93.32
CA VAL A 742 44.27 27.30 92.25
C VAL A 742 43.70 28.27 91.27
N LEU A 743 44.08 28.08 90.04
CA LEU A 743 43.71 28.91 88.91
C LEU A 743 42.98 28.05 87.88
N GLU A 744 41.72 28.42 87.57
CA GLU A 744 40.87 27.78 86.59
C GLU A 744 40.61 28.78 85.44
N PHE A 745 40.69 28.30 84.20
CA PHE A 745 40.41 29.07 83.00
C PHE A 745 40.12 28.11 81.84
N ALA A 746 39.60 28.59 80.70
CA ALA A 746 39.43 27.82 79.47
C ALA A 746 40.38 28.34 78.33
N ASP A 747 40.62 27.51 77.30
CA ASP A 747 41.17 27.98 76.01
C ASP A 747 40.02 28.40 75.08
N GLY A 748 40.35 28.88 73.88
CA GLY A 748 39.40 29.32 72.87
C GLY A 748 38.48 28.21 72.37
N SER A 749 38.78 26.92 72.59
CA SER A 749 37.91 25.76 72.27
C SER A 749 36.93 25.46 73.37
N GLY A 750 37.07 26.15 74.53
CA GLY A 750 36.28 25.88 75.72
C GLY A 750 36.84 24.72 76.61
N GLN A 751 38.04 24.21 76.37
CA GLN A 751 38.69 23.21 77.17
C GLN A 751 39.13 23.86 78.52
N LEU A 752 38.69 23.27 79.60
CA LEU A 752 39.00 23.76 80.91
C LEU A 752 40.38 23.31 81.40
N PHE A 753 41.12 24.25 81.99
CA PHE A 753 42.43 24.03 82.58
C PHE A 753 42.37 24.38 84.04
N GLU A 754 42.95 23.52 84.92
CA GLU A 754 43.23 23.76 86.32
C GLU A 754 44.72 23.75 86.57
N LYS A 755 45.26 24.86 87.06
CA LYS A 755 46.68 24.96 87.53
C LYS A 755 46.66 25.23 88.97
N LYS A 756 47.62 24.66 89.74
CA LYS A 756 47.80 24.87 91.18
C LYS A 756 49.28 24.95 91.52
N GLY A 757 49.58 25.70 92.57
CA GLY A 757 50.90 25.89 93.04
C GLY A 757 50.98 26.68 94.34
N PHE A 758 52.14 27.16 94.61
CA PHE A 758 52.41 27.88 95.90
C PHE A 758 52.87 29.30 95.55
N VAL A 759 52.47 30.24 96.42
CA VAL A 759 52.98 31.61 96.44
C VAL A 759 53.41 31.99 97.81
N THR A 760 54.56 32.63 97.91
CA THR A 760 55.09 33.10 99.17
C THR A 760 54.75 34.55 99.37
N LEU A 761 54.04 34.88 100.48
CA LEU A 761 53.80 36.24 100.86
C LEU A 761 54.93 36.72 101.69
N LEU A 762 55.59 37.77 101.29
CA LEU A 762 56.68 38.45 101.97
C LEU A 762 56.26 39.86 102.40
N LYS A 763 56.88 40.36 103.48
CA LYS A 763 56.70 41.75 103.93
C LYS A 763 58.00 42.57 103.76
N ALA A 764 57.84 43.80 103.35
CA ALA A 764 59.00 44.67 103.31
C ALA A 764 59.63 44.87 104.65
N PRO A 765 60.97 44.80 104.75
CA PRO A 765 61.62 45.08 106.05
C PRO A 765 61.20 46.46 106.54
N LYS A 766 60.88 46.62 107.77
CA LYS A 766 60.59 47.90 108.38
C LYS A 766 61.81 48.78 108.40
#